data_72b7d23a5ca4549dba8a64ebc4609390
#
_entry.id   72b7d23a5ca4549dba8a64ebc4609390
#
_cell.length_a   1.000
_cell.length_b   1.000
_cell.length_c   1.000
_cell.angle_alpha   90.00
_cell.angle_beta   90.00
_cell.angle_gamma   90.00
#
_symmetry.space_group_name_H-M   'P 1'
#
loop_
_entity.id
_entity.type
_entity.pdbx_description
1 polymer ?
#
loop_
_entity_poly.entity_id
_entity_poly.type
_entity_poly.pdbx_seq_one_letter_code
_entity_poly.pdbx_strand_id
1 'polypeptide(L)'
;MTEAKYTIQKYKRILFYVVICVLLAAFILGQYIYPSEREPVTEESITYTGTFYRVLADGTEEELRIPGRYNVPAGESLVIRSVLPQDYHENTIAIRFSLENVRIYIGGELRAVYDTENTRPFGKNSASGYVFCETSGEDAGQEVRIELQCFTKKYSGVVNKVYCGDKSDIWAYMFHCYFMVTLIACAMLFAGLVVLIISLVLDIIYKTRFDLEYLGWCMLMGAVWMLGESKLRQLFVPNASILSNMCFFVVMLCPVPIMFYIDSVQQGRYRKVYHVAECITCVNFVICTALQLLNIADFISTMFLSHIVIAGTFLTIFITICLDLIKGTAKHYKLPLIGLVAAMIAVMLEVTAVYRVVSLSGIFIATGLVVLLVATLIHTMDRIRELELARQREEMESMDYLTGLPMRHKGEKLILEKMQKHDGCLGFVDMDNLKKINDVYGHKAGDCALRLVGAMLTECMENAVVCRLGGDEFLFYLPEASEAEMSMQIRKLFDSFGAAKNVTAETSPASLSCGLCMCRQGGNFEEYYIKADKALYYVKQNGKNSYRFYEELEEQQTDAQDRKNDLEVIAGALLESGIYTGALNLDYREFARLYQYVSSLGERYRHRCYLVLVTMGAKSDQTMYIDHIDKAMECMEKAIRQNTVSYTHLTLPTIA
;
A
#
# COMPACT_ATOMS: atom_id res chain seq x y z
N MET A 1 -10.97 -26.05 -22.59
CA MET A 1 -10.46 -25.57 -23.92
C MET A 1 -10.38 -24.04 -24.01
N THR A 2 -11.19 -23.29 -23.29
CA THR A 2 -11.20 -21.81 -23.24
C THR A 2 -10.05 -21.21 -22.43
N GLU A 3 -9.70 -21.77 -21.30
CA GLU A 3 -8.61 -21.28 -20.42
C GLU A 3 -7.22 -21.42 -21.06
N ALA A 4 -6.94 -22.56 -21.69
CA ALA A 4 -5.69 -22.79 -22.40
C ALA A 4 -5.51 -21.81 -23.58
N LYS A 5 -6.57 -21.49 -24.33
CA LYS A 5 -6.53 -20.48 -25.40
C LYS A 5 -6.27 -19.08 -24.86
N TYR A 6 -6.89 -18.71 -23.74
CA TYR A 6 -6.67 -17.41 -23.09
C TYR A 6 -5.22 -17.26 -22.60
N THR A 7 -4.69 -18.30 -21.96
CA THR A 7 -3.30 -18.34 -21.47
C THR A 7 -2.30 -18.21 -22.63
N ILE A 8 -2.49 -18.95 -23.73
CA ILE A 8 -1.65 -18.88 -24.93
C ILE A 8 -1.70 -17.46 -25.55
N GLN A 9 -2.87 -16.84 -25.61
CA GLN A 9 -3.04 -15.50 -26.17
C GLN A 9 -2.38 -14.43 -25.29
N LYS A 10 -2.41 -14.60 -23.96
CA LYS A 10 -1.71 -13.74 -22.99
C LYS A 10 -0.19 -13.82 -23.19
N TYR A 11 0.38 -15.02 -23.30
CA TYR A 11 1.82 -15.19 -23.55
C TYR A 11 2.27 -14.64 -24.91
N LYS A 12 1.45 -14.79 -25.96
CA LYS A 12 1.75 -14.19 -27.26
C LYS A 12 1.80 -12.66 -27.20
N ARG A 13 0.90 -12.01 -26.45
CA ARG A 13 0.95 -10.55 -26.25
C ARG A 13 2.19 -10.12 -25.49
N ILE A 14 2.51 -10.80 -24.39
CA ILE A 14 3.72 -10.50 -23.61
C ILE A 14 4.97 -10.67 -24.48
N LEU A 15 5.09 -11.78 -25.21
CA LEU A 15 6.20 -12.02 -26.12
C LEU A 15 6.31 -10.92 -27.18
N PHE A 16 5.20 -10.48 -27.76
CA PHE A 16 5.17 -9.39 -28.72
C PHE A 16 5.72 -8.08 -28.12
N TYR A 17 5.29 -7.70 -26.92
CA TYR A 17 5.81 -6.50 -26.25
C TYR A 17 7.30 -6.63 -25.90
N VAL A 18 7.74 -7.79 -25.43
CA VAL A 18 9.17 -8.05 -25.16
C VAL A 18 10.00 -7.92 -26.45
N VAL A 19 9.53 -8.49 -27.55
CA VAL A 19 10.22 -8.38 -28.85
C VAL A 19 10.31 -6.91 -29.29
N ILE A 20 9.24 -6.14 -29.19
CA ILE A 20 9.26 -4.70 -29.51
C ILE A 20 10.26 -3.95 -28.62
N CYS A 21 10.23 -4.18 -27.31
CA CYS A 21 11.17 -3.54 -26.38
C CYS A 21 12.64 -3.90 -26.72
N VAL A 22 12.91 -5.17 -27.04
CA VAL A 22 14.25 -5.62 -27.45
C VAL A 22 14.66 -4.97 -28.76
N LEU A 23 13.77 -4.87 -29.74
CA LEU A 23 14.07 -4.21 -31.04
C LEU A 23 14.33 -2.71 -30.86
N LEU A 24 13.52 -2.03 -30.01
CA LEU A 24 13.75 -0.61 -29.70
C LEU A 24 15.08 -0.40 -28.98
N ALA A 25 15.39 -1.26 -28.00
CA ALA A 25 16.66 -1.22 -27.29
C ALA A 25 17.84 -1.49 -28.24
N ALA A 26 17.72 -2.48 -29.13
CA ALA A 26 18.73 -2.78 -30.13
C ALA A 26 18.90 -1.62 -31.13
N PHE A 27 17.79 -0.96 -31.53
CA PHE A 27 17.85 0.22 -32.38
C PHE A 27 18.59 1.39 -31.70
N ILE A 28 18.25 1.67 -30.43
CA ILE A 28 18.93 2.72 -29.65
C ILE A 28 20.41 2.39 -29.46
N LEU A 29 20.74 1.15 -29.07
CA LEU A 29 22.13 0.70 -28.92
C LEU A 29 22.88 0.74 -30.23
N GLY A 30 22.22 0.41 -31.35
CA GLY A 30 22.81 0.48 -32.69
C GLY A 30 23.31 1.87 -33.02
N GLN A 31 22.62 2.93 -32.58
CA GLN A 31 23.07 4.31 -32.81
C GLN A 31 24.41 4.64 -32.13
N TYR A 32 24.79 3.88 -31.09
CA TYR A 32 26.05 4.07 -30.36
C TYR A 32 27.15 3.08 -30.76
N ILE A 33 26.79 1.94 -31.37
CA ILE A 33 27.73 0.89 -31.76
C ILE A 33 28.24 1.11 -33.18
N TYR A 34 27.35 1.57 -34.08
CA TYR A 34 27.74 1.85 -35.46
C TYR A 34 28.46 3.20 -35.58
N PRO A 35 29.47 3.32 -36.47
CA PRO A 35 30.15 4.58 -36.74
C PRO A 35 29.15 5.67 -37.14
N SER A 36 29.32 6.88 -36.62
CA SER A 36 28.52 8.04 -37.04
C SER A 36 28.77 8.37 -38.50
N GLU A 37 27.71 8.66 -39.26
CA GLU A 37 27.80 9.16 -40.63
C GLU A 37 28.36 10.59 -40.69
N ARG A 38 28.38 11.30 -39.56
CA ARG A 38 28.97 12.61 -39.39
C ARG A 38 30.19 12.48 -38.49
N GLU A 39 31.22 13.26 -38.75
CA GLU A 39 32.34 13.37 -37.83
C GLU A 39 31.81 13.82 -36.44
N PRO A 40 32.03 13.03 -35.37
CA PRO A 40 31.56 13.41 -34.07
C PRO A 40 32.29 14.68 -33.61
N VAL A 41 31.53 15.67 -33.17
CA VAL A 41 32.09 16.85 -32.50
C VAL A 41 32.80 16.38 -31.23
N THR A 42 34.12 16.48 -31.23
CA THR A 42 34.94 16.12 -30.06
C THR A 42 35.15 17.34 -29.16
N GLU A 43 35.48 17.10 -27.90
CA GLU A 43 35.81 18.20 -27.01
C GLU A 43 37.00 19.01 -27.50
N GLU A 44 37.96 18.34 -28.11
CA GLU A 44 39.18 18.96 -28.66
C GLU A 44 38.88 19.90 -29.83
N SER A 45 37.92 19.52 -30.73
CA SER A 45 37.57 20.35 -31.90
C SER A 45 36.89 21.67 -31.57
N ILE A 46 36.25 21.77 -30.40
CA ILE A 46 35.53 22.96 -29.92
C ILE A 46 36.22 23.66 -28.74
N THR A 47 37.35 23.14 -28.25
CA THR A 47 38.04 23.77 -27.12
C THR A 47 38.85 24.98 -27.61
N TYR A 48 38.64 26.12 -26.97
CA TYR A 48 39.42 27.32 -27.29
C TYR A 48 40.91 27.09 -26.94
N THR A 49 41.78 27.28 -27.92
CA THR A 49 43.22 26.99 -27.83
C THR A 49 44.06 28.22 -27.45
N GLY A 50 43.44 29.40 -27.36
CA GLY A 50 44.14 30.62 -26.97
C GLY A 50 44.57 30.64 -25.50
N THR A 51 45.67 31.33 -25.23
CA THR A 51 46.17 31.48 -23.85
C THR A 51 45.35 32.53 -23.11
N PHE A 52 44.98 32.21 -21.88
CA PHE A 52 44.33 33.14 -20.98
C PHE A 52 45.30 33.66 -19.93
N TYR A 53 45.16 34.94 -19.59
CA TYR A 53 45.92 35.61 -18.56
C TYR A 53 45.01 36.15 -17.46
N ARG A 54 45.43 36.06 -16.24
CA ARG A 54 44.80 36.73 -15.10
C ARG A 54 45.46 38.07 -14.88
N VAL A 55 44.64 39.11 -14.67
CA VAL A 55 45.13 40.42 -14.26
C VAL A 55 45.16 40.46 -12.72
N LEU A 56 46.33 40.62 -12.18
CA LEU A 56 46.53 40.78 -10.74
C LEU A 56 46.24 42.24 -10.28
N ALA A 57 46.09 42.45 -8.96
CA ALA A 57 45.79 43.79 -8.41
C ALA A 57 46.87 44.85 -8.65
N ASP A 58 48.08 44.41 -8.92
CA ASP A 58 49.23 45.25 -9.28
C ASP A 58 49.33 45.54 -10.79
N GLY A 59 48.40 45.03 -11.58
CA GLY A 59 48.36 45.17 -13.04
C GLY A 59 49.24 44.20 -13.81
N THR A 60 49.92 43.27 -13.14
CA THR A 60 50.72 42.23 -13.83
C THR A 60 49.81 41.12 -14.35
N GLU A 61 50.22 40.52 -15.45
CA GLU A 61 49.50 39.40 -16.07
C GLU A 61 50.18 38.06 -15.76
N GLU A 62 49.39 37.12 -15.27
CA GLU A 62 49.80 35.75 -15.03
C GLU A 62 49.09 34.80 -16.00
N GLU A 63 49.87 33.95 -16.65
CA GLU A 63 49.31 32.93 -17.56
C GLU A 63 48.53 31.88 -16.78
N LEU A 64 47.34 31.58 -17.28
CA LEU A 64 46.42 30.65 -16.61
C LEU A 64 46.37 29.31 -17.33
N ARG A 65 46.35 28.23 -16.56
CA ARG A 65 45.98 26.89 -17.08
C ARG A 65 44.48 26.66 -16.91
N ILE A 66 43.78 26.49 -18.00
CA ILE A 66 42.33 26.20 -18.03
C ILE A 66 42.10 24.76 -18.49
N PRO A 67 41.29 23.95 -17.75
CA PRO A 67 40.59 24.28 -16.53
C PRO A 67 41.54 24.35 -15.31
N GLY A 68 41.19 25.23 -14.33
CA GLY A 68 42.05 25.46 -13.17
C GLY A 68 41.27 26.07 -11.97
N ARG A 69 41.97 26.19 -10.84
CA ARG A 69 41.46 26.87 -9.66
C ARG A 69 42.50 27.85 -9.10
N TYR A 70 42.03 29.06 -8.89
CA TYR A 70 42.87 30.17 -8.46
C TYR A 70 42.39 30.72 -7.12
N ASN A 71 43.29 31.27 -6.33
CA ASN A 71 42.93 31.82 -5.04
C ASN A 71 42.26 33.19 -5.22
N VAL A 72 40.91 33.21 -5.13
CA VAL A 72 40.10 34.40 -5.21
C VAL A 72 39.11 34.37 -4.04
N PRO A 73 39.04 35.45 -3.21
CA PRO A 73 38.06 35.54 -2.14
C PRO A 73 36.61 35.40 -2.67
N ALA A 74 35.73 34.80 -1.86
CA ALA A 74 34.32 34.70 -2.22
C ALA A 74 33.68 36.07 -2.34
N GLY A 75 32.97 36.33 -3.45
CA GLY A 75 32.35 37.60 -3.79
C GLY A 75 33.21 38.54 -4.62
N GLU A 76 34.52 38.28 -4.73
CA GLU A 76 35.39 39.00 -5.66
C GLU A 76 35.33 38.37 -7.06
N SER A 77 35.57 39.20 -8.08
CA SER A 77 35.57 38.77 -9.47
C SER A 77 36.96 38.35 -9.93
N LEU A 78 37.07 37.16 -10.52
CA LEU A 78 38.24 36.74 -11.27
C LEU A 78 38.09 37.27 -12.69
N VAL A 79 39.03 38.12 -13.12
CA VAL A 79 39.09 38.63 -14.48
C VAL A 79 40.13 37.87 -15.28
N ILE A 80 39.72 37.22 -16.36
CA ILE A 80 40.63 36.52 -17.28
C ILE A 80 40.54 37.17 -18.65
N ARG A 81 41.67 37.25 -19.35
CA ARG A 81 41.76 37.87 -20.68
C ARG A 81 42.49 36.96 -21.67
N SER A 82 42.08 37.04 -22.93
CA SER A 82 42.73 36.41 -24.05
C SER A 82 42.59 37.32 -25.29
N VAL A 83 43.36 37.10 -26.33
CA VAL A 83 43.20 37.80 -27.59
C VAL A 83 42.78 36.78 -28.65
N LEU A 84 41.72 37.08 -29.38
CA LEU A 84 41.28 36.22 -30.48
C LEU A 84 42.34 36.14 -31.59
N PRO A 85 42.57 34.95 -32.17
CA PRO A 85 43.49 34.82 -33.30
C PRO A 85 43.12 35.76 -34.45
N GLN A 86 44.12 36.14 -35.26
CA GLN A 86 43.91 37.01 -36.44
C GLN A 86 43.10 36.32 -37.53
N ASP A 87 43.12 35.00 -37.56
CA ASP A 87 42.37 34.13 -38.48
C ASP A 87 41.05 33.62 -37.83
N TYR A 88 40.57 34.31 -36.77
CA TYR A 88 39.34 33.95 -36.08
C TYR A 88 38.14 34.12 -37.01
N HIS A 89 37.32 33.08 -37.16
CA HIS A 89 36.10 33.05 -37.99
C HIS A 89 34.92 32.34 -37.34
N GLU A 90 35.06 31.89 -36.07
CA GLU A 90 34.05 31.19 -35.34
C GLU A 90 32.88 32.14 -34.91
N ASN A 91 31.70 31.58 -34.75
CA ASN A 91 30.51 32.37 -34.44
C ASN A 91 30.11 32.40 -32.96
N THR A 92 30.75 31.58 -32.13
CA THR A 92 30.38 31.48 -30.69
C THR A 92 31.58 31.16 -29.82
N ILE A 93 31.68 31.88 -28.70
CA ILE A 93 32.50 31.48 -27.57
C ILE A 93 31.55 31.08 -26.43
N ALA A 94 31.77 29.94 -25.80
CA ALA A 94 31.01 29.50 -24.66
C ALA A 94 31.91 29.14 -23.50
N ILE A 95 31.49 29.50 -22.28
CA ILE A 95 32.17 29.09 -21.05
C ILE A 95 31.24 28.29 -20.16
N ARG A 96 31.73 27.15 -19.66
CA ARG A 96 31.08 26.44 -18.56
C ARG A 96 31.36 27.18 -17.25
N PHE A 97 30.35 27.40 -16.44
CA PHE A 97 30.49 28.04 -15.16
C PHE A 97 29.88 27.17 -14.03
N SER A 98 30.40 27.35 -12.81
CA SER A 98 30.04 26.53 -11.65
C SER A 98 29.65 27.43 -10.47
N LEU A 99 28.34 27.70 -10.32
CA LEU A 99 27.75 28.56 -9.28
C LEU A 99 28.29 30.01 -9.32
N GLU A 100 28.57 30.50 -10.51
CA GLU A 100 29.21 31.80 -10.77
C GLU A 100 28.30 32.70 -11.60
N ASN A 101 28.43 34.02 -11.39
CA ASN A 101 27.98 35.02 -12.35
C ASN A 101 29.08 35.19 -13.39
N VAL A 102 28.72 35.35 -14.63
CA VAL A 102 29.65 35.43 -15.77
C VAL A 102 29.31 36.64 -16.62
N ARG A 103 30.33 37.44 -16.96
CA ARG A 103 30.22 38.53 -17.92
C ARG A 103 31.33 38.37 -18.96
N ILE A 104 30.99 38.44 -20.26
CA ILE A 104 31.92 38.27 -21.37
C ILE A 104 31.91 39.56 -22.18
N TYR A 105 33.09 40.13 -22.33
CA TYR A 105 33.34 41.32 -23.12
C TYR A 105 34.25 40.98 -24.31
N ILE A 106 33.98 41.56 -25.46
CA ILE A 106 34.81 41.46 -26.66
C ILE A 106 35.09 42.88 -27.15
N GLY A 107 36.37 43.23 -27.33
CA GLY A 107 36.78 44.56 -27.71
C GLY A 107 36.33 45.66 -26.71
N GLY A 108 36.09 45.30 -25.46
CA GLY A 108 35.58 46.18 -24.41
C GLY A 108 34.06 46.28 -24.34
N GLU A 109 33.31 45.73 -25.27
CA GLU A 109 31.85 45.69 -25.29
C GLU A 109 31.30 44.48 -24.55
N LEU A 110 30.29 44.67 -23.64
CA LEU A 110 29.61 43.57 -22.97
C LEU A 110 28.70 42.83 -23.97
N ARG A 111 29.04 41.59 -24.32
CA ARG A 111 28.32 40.78 -25.30
C ARG A 111 27.43 39.70 -24.67
N ALA A 112 27.85 39.10 -23.56
CA ALA A 112 27.07 38.08 -22.88
C ALA A 112 27.15 38.24 -21.37
N VAL A 113 26.00 38.00 -20.71
CA VAL A 113 25.90 38.08 -19.25
C VAL A 113 25.05 36.94 -18.71
N TYR A 114 25.51 36.32 -17.65
CA TYR A 114 24.74 35.48 -16.79
C TYR A 114 24.89 36.01 -15.36
N ASP A 115 23.87 36.69 -14.89
CA ASP A 115 23.81 37.26 -13.55
C ASP A 115 22.49 36.92 -12.92
N THR A 116 22.53 36.38 -11.71
CA THR A 116 21.36 35.90 -11.00
C THR A 116 20.91 36.84 -9.89
N GLU A 117 21.52 38.01 -9.73
CA GLU A 117 21.23 38.93 -8.63
C GLU A 117 19.74 39.30 -8.54
N ASN A 118 19.10 39.53 -9.68
CA ASN A 118 17.68 39.90 -9.77
C ASN A 118 16.74 38.72 -10.09
N THR A 119 17.26 37.53 -10.36
CA THR A 119 16.45 36.37 -10.82
C THR A 119 16.46 35.19 -9.85
N ARG A 120 17.39 35.18 -8.89
CA ARG A 120 17.42 34.13 -7.85
C ARG A 120 16.36 34.40 -6.79
N PRO A 121 15.69 33.36 -6.29
CA PRO A 121 14.63 33.53 -5.31
C PRO A 121 15.16 33.91 -3.92
N PHE A 122 16.37 33.42 -3.55
CA PHE A 122 17.02 33.68 -2.25
C PHE A 122 18.49 33.23 -2.28
N GLY A 123 19.25 33.73 -1.31
CA GLY A 123 20.69 33.42 -1.18
C GLY A 123 21.56 34.23 -2.14
N LYS A 124 22.84 33.92 -2.18
CA LYS A 124 23.84 34.62 -3.02
C LYS A 124 24.34 33.80 -4.18
N ASN A 125 24.05 32.48 -4.23
CA ASN A 125 24.61 31.57 -5.21
C ASN A 125 23.83 31.60 -6.52
N SER A 126 24.57 31.54 -7.62
CA SER A 126 24.05 31.25 -8.98
C SER A 126 23.86 29.75 -9.17
N ALA A 127 23.30 29.35 -10.32
CA ALA A 127 23.33 27.97 -10.80
C ALA A 127 24.65 27.69 -11.53
N SER A 128 24.81 26.45 -11.99
CA SER A 128 25.91 26.05 -12.89
C SER A 128 25.37 25.82 -14.30
N GLY A 129 26.09 26.18 -15.33
CA GLY A 129 25.63 26.05 -16.72
C GLY A 129 26.68 26.44 -17.73
N TYR A 130 26.21 26.90 -18.89
CA TYR A 130 27.01 27.43 -19.98
C TYR A 130 26.48 28.81 -20.37
N VAL A 131 27.40 29.77 -20.58
CA VAL A 131 27.12 31.07 -21.19
C VAL A 131 27.65 31.06 -22.62
N PHE A 132 26.81 31.46 -23.53
CA PHE A 132 27.13 31.56 -24.97
C PHE A 132 27.25 33.04 -25.30
N CYS A 133 28.38 33.40 -25.90
CA CYS A 133 28.67 34.73 -26.43
C CYS A 133 28.78 34.65 -27.96
N GLU A 134 27.96 35.39 -28.65
CA GLU A 134 28.00 35.46 -30.12
C GLU A 134 29.24 36.28 -30.54
N THR A 135 29.97 35.75 -31.53
CA THR A 135 31.16 36.31 -32.10
C THR A 135 31.12 36.24 -33.62
N SER A 136 32.03 36.90 -34.28
CA SER A 136 32.15 36.89 -35.75
C SER A 136 33.61 37.06 -36.19
N GLY A 137 33.90 36.87 -37.47
CA GLY A 137 35.22 37.15 -38.03
C GLY A 137 35.68 38.60 -37.86
N GLU A 138 34.78 39.55 -37.61
CA GLU A 138 35.11 40.95 -37.34
C GLU A 138 35.74 41.14 -35.95
N ASP A 139 35.60 40.16 -35.06
CA ASP A 139 36.17 40.17 -33.72
C ASP A 139 37.62 39.65 -33.68
N ALA A 140 38.15 39.23 -34.84
CA ALA A 140 39.52 38.75 -34.96
C ALA A 140 40.53 39.77 -34.42
N GLY A 141 41.46 39.31 -33.59
CA GLY A 141 42.47 40.19 -32.98
C GLY A 141 41.97 41.01 -31.78
N GLN A 142 40.69 40.98 -31.48
CA GLN A 142 40.13 41.69 -30.32
C GLN A 142 40.37 40.94 -29.00
N GLU A 143 40.40 41.72 -27.90
CA GLU A 143 40.49 41.18 -26.55
C GLU A 143 39.18 40.56 -26.13
N VAL A 144 39.23 39.31 -25.63
CA VAL A 144 38.14 38.64 -24.91
C VAL A 144 38.45 38.76 -23.44
N ARG A 145 37.57 39.42 -22.70
CA ARG A 145 37.65 39.56 -21.23
C ARG A 145 36.45 38.84 -20.59
N ILE A 146 36.71 37.88 -19.72
CA ILE A 146 35.70 37.12 -19.01
C ILE A 146 35.82 37.43 -17.53
N GLU A 147 34.72 37.85 -16.92
CA GLU A 147 34.62 38.11 -15.49
C GLU A 147 33.81 37.00 -14.85
N LEU A 148 34.36 36.33 -13.83
CA LEU A 148 33.76 35.23 -13.08
C LEU A 148 33.64 35.64 -11.64
N GLN A 149 32.42 35.67 -11.09
CA GLN A 149 32.14 36.03 -9.71
C GLN A 149 31.39 34.93 -8.99
N CYS A 150 31.98 34.36 -7.96
CA CYS A 150 31.38 33.33 -7.14
C CYS A 150 31.31 33.77 -5.67
N PHE A 151 30.12 33.63 -5.07
CA PHE A 151 29.91 33.95 -3.67
C PHE A 151 30.20 32.78 -2.71
N THR A 152 30.45 31.59 -3.27
CA THR A 152 30.75 30.41 -2.48
C THR A 152 32.24 30.13 -2.44
N LYS A 153 32.85 30.10 -1.24
CA LYS A 153 34.28 29.85 -1.03
C LYS A 153 34.80 28.58 -1.73
N LYS A 154 33.96 27.54 -1.85
CA LYS A 154 34.33 26.26 -2.46
C LYS A 154 34.52 26.36 -3.98
N TYR A 155 33.82 27.27 -4.68
CA TYR A 155 33.86 27.40 -6.14
C TYR A 155 34.48 28.74 -6.59
N SER A 156 34.77 29.65 -5.69
CA SER A 156 35.47 30.89 -6.03
C SER A 156 36.83 30.61 -6.64
N GLY A 157 37.08 31.29 -7.77
CA GLY A 157 38.29 31.15 -8.55
C GLY A 157 38.41 29.86 -9.37
N VAL A 158 37.32 29.11 -9.57
CA VAL A 158 37.28 27.97 -10.49
C VAL A 158 37.07 28.50 -11.91
N VAL A 159 37.96 28.15 -12.81
CA VAL A 159 37.81 28.43 -14.25
C VAL A 159 37.65 27.10 -14.97
N ASN A 160 36.48 26.90 -15.59
CA ASN A 160 36.21 25.74 -16.40
C ASN A 160 36.71 25.96 -17.83
N LYS A 161 36.60 24.93 -18.71
CA LYS A 161 36.96 25.02 -20.13
C LYS A 161 36.14 26.09 -20.83
N VAL A 162 36.80 26.78 -21.75
CA VAL A 162 36.20 27.69 -22.70
C VAL A 162 36.14 26.99 -24.05
N TYR A 163 34.99 27.08 -24.68
CA TYR A 163 34.69 26.45 -25.95
C TYR A 163 34.56 27.52 -27.02
N CYS A 164 34.95 27.20 -28.27
CA CYS A 164 34.90 28.07 -29.41
C CYS A 164 34.48 27.26 -30.62
N GLY A 165 33.57 27.77 -31.43
CA GLY A 165 33.11 27.09 -32.64
C GLY A 165 31.71 27.50 -33.03
N ASP A 166 31.05 26.70 -33.85
CA ASP A 166 29.64 26.90 -34.15
C ASP A 166 28.77 26.58 -32.95
N LYS A 167 27.76 27.43 -32.69
CA LYS A 167 26.80 27.24 -31.58
C LYS A 167 26.12 25.89 -31.64
N SER A 168 25.84 25.36 -32.85
CA SER A 168 25.30 24.04 -33.10
C SER A 168 26.21 22.92 -32.61
N ASP A 169 27.51 23.05 -32.81
CA ASP A 169 28.51 22.05 -32.48
C ASP A 169 28.72 21.99 -30.97
N ILE A 170 28.77 23.16 -30.32
CA ILE A 170 28.84 23.23 -28.85
C ILE A 170 27.58 22.59 -28.21
N TRP A 171 26.39 22.84 -28.78
CA TRP A 171 25.17 22.18 -28.34
C TRP A 171 25.18 20.68 -28.61
N ALA A 172 25.66 20.23 -29.79
CA ALA A 172 25.77 18.81 -30.11
C ALA A 172 26.68 18.07 -29.13
N TYR A 173 27.81 18.68 -28.76
CA TYR A 173 28.71 18.17 -27.74
C TYR A 173 28.01 18.10 -26.35
N MET A 174 27.32 19.16 -25.94
CA MET A 174 26.57 19.16 -24.67
C MET A 174 25.47 18.07 -24.67
N PHE A 175 24.76 17.92 -25.79
CA PHE A 175 23.77 16.86 -25.94
C PHE A 175 24.43 15.50 -25.76
N HIS A 176 25.52 15.25 -26.43
CA HIS A 176 26.25 13.98 -26.30
C HIS A 176 26.65 13.69 -24.84
N CYS A 177 27.14 14.71 -24.11
CA CYS A 177 27.58 14.56 -22.73
C CYS A 177 26.43 14.31 -21.72
N TYR A 178 25.27 14.96 -21.89
CA TYR A 178 24.20 14.98 -20.87
C TYR A 178 22.92 14.27 -21.27
N PHE A 179 22.78 13.86 -22.54
CA PHE A 179 21.54 13.29 -23.06
C PHE A 179 21.11 12.03 -22.32
N MET A 180 21.99 11.08 -22.10
CA MET A 180 21.67 9.81 -21.43
C MET A 180 21.21 10.03 -19.99
N VAL A 181 21.88 10.91 -19.26
CA VAL A 181 21.50 11.25 -17.88
C VAL A 181 20.13 11.92 -17.85
N THR A 182 19.88 12.84 -18.80
CA THR A 182 18.59 13.53 -18.92
C THR A 182 17.46 12.56 -19.30
N LEU A 183 17.72 11.66 -20.24
CA LEU A 183 16.76 10.63 -20.65
C LEU A 183 16.40 9.70 -19.50
N ILE A 184 17.38 9.21 -18.76
CA ILE A 184 17.17 8.37 -17.56
C ILE A 184 16.37 9.14 -16.52
N ALA A 185 16.68 10.42 -16.27
CA ALA A 185 15.96 11.25 -15.34
C ALA A 185 14.48 11.44 -15.74
N CYS A 186 14.20 11.70 -17.02
CA CYS A 186 12.83 11.78 -17.55
C CYS A 186 12.10 10.44 -17.44
N ALA A 187 12.76 9.33 -17.73
CA ALA A 187 12.19 7.99 -17.55
C ALA A 187 11.86 7.70 -16.07
N MET A 188 12.74 8.08 -15.15
CA MET A 188 12.50 7.96 -13.72
C MET A 188 11.35 8.84 -13.23
N LEU A 189 11.24 10.07 -13.74
CA LEU A 189 10.14 10.98 -13.44
C LEU A 189 8.80 10.33 -13.84
N PHE A 190 8.73 9.85 -15.07
CA PHE A 190 7.54 9.17 -15.58
C PHE A 190 7.22 7.90 -14.79
N ALA A 191 8.22 7.05 -14.54
CA ALA A 191 8.04 5.83 -13.75
C ALA A 191 7.58 6.14 -12.32
N GLY A 192 8.14 7.16 -11.67
CA GLY A 192 7.72 7.61 -10.34
C GLY A 192 6.24 8.03 -10.31
N LEU A 193 5.79 8.81 -11.30
CA LEU A 193 4.37 9.19 -11.42
C LEU A 193 3.47 7.96 -11.63
N VAL A 194 3.86 7.04 -12.50
CA VAL A 194 3.11 5.79 -12.73
C VAL A 194 3.02 4.96 -11.45
N VAL A 195 4.11 4.83 -10.69
CA VAL A 195 4.13 4.10 -9.42
C VAL A 195 3.18 4.74 -8.40
N LEU A 196 3.14 6.08 -8.31
CA LEU A 196 2.19 6.78 -7.42
C LEU A 196 0.74 6.52 -7.81
N ILE A 197 0.43 6.55 -9.12
CA ILE A 197 -0.92 6.25 -9.61
C ILE A 197 -1.29 4.79 -9.30
N ILE A 198 -0.39 3.84 -9.55
CA ILE A 198 -0.60 2.42 -9.26
C ILE A 198 -0.84 2.23 -7.75
N SER A 199 -0.02 2.86 -6.89
CA SER A 199 -0.20 2.80 -5.44
C SER A 199 -1.60 3.26 -5.03
N LEU A 200 -2.03 4.42 -5.50
CA LEU A 200 -3.36 4.96 -5.21
C LEU A 200 -4.48 4.01 -5.67
N VAL A 201 -4.36 3.46 -6.87
CA VAL A 201 -5.37 2.53 -7.42
C VAL A 201 -5.44 1.24 -6.60
N LEU A 202 -4.29 0.67 -6.22
CA LEU A 202 -4.23 -0.54 -5.40
C LEU A 202 -4.82 -0.30 -4.01
N ASP A 203 -4.50 0.81 -3.37
CA ASP A 203 -5.02 1.16 -2.04
C ASP A 203 -6.55 1.32 -2.06
N ILE A 204 -7.12 1.88 -3.14
CA ILE A 204 -8.57 2.00 -3.32
C ILE A 204 -9.23 0.63 -3.54
N ILE A 205 -8.66 -0.21 -4.41
CA ILE A 205 -9.24 -1.52 -4.77
C ILE A 205 -9.20 -2.49 -3.59
N TYR A 206 -8.05 -2.60 -2.92
CA TYR A 206 -7.84 -3.58 -1.86
C TYR A 206 -8.15 -3.04 -0.46
N LYS A 207 -8.41 -1.72 -0.32
CA LYS A 207 -8.62 -1.03 0.96
C LYS A 207 -7.49 -1.28 1.99
N THR A 208 -6.29 -1.51 1.49
CA THR A 208 -5.07 -1.77 2.26
C THR A 208 -3.92 -1.00 1.65
N ARG A 209 -3.00 -0.49 2.47
CA ARG A 209 -1.82 0.23 1.97
C ARG A 209 -0.76 -0.74 1.47
N PHE A 210 -0.24 -0.49 0.27
CA PHE A 210 0.85 -1.25 -0.34
C PHE A 210 2.21 -0.57 -0.23
N ASP A 211 2.23 0.69 0.27
CA ASP A 211 3.45 1.48 0.54
C ASP A 211 4.35 1.74 -0.69
N LEU A 212 3.82 1.51 -1.89
CA LEU A 212 4.49 1.83 -3.15
C LEU A 212 4.66 3.35 -3.35
N GLU A 213 3.82 4.15 -2.69
CA GLU A 213 3.87 5.62 -2.75
C GLU A 213 5.23 6.17 -2.33
N TYR A 214 5.85 5.60 -1.29
CA TYR A 214 7.17 6.04 -0.82
C TYR A 214 8.26 5.82 -1.88
N LEU A 215 8.18 4.72 -2.61
CA LEU A 215 9.09 4.45 -3.72
C LEU A 215 8.87 5.42 -4.88
N GLY A 216 7.61 5.72 -5.22
CA GLY A 216 7.27 6.73 -6.21
C GLY A 216 7.87 8.10 -5.87
N TRP A 217 7.79 8.53 -4.62
CA TRP A 217 8.42 9.76 -4.14
C TRP A 217 9.95 9.70 -4.23
N CYS A 218 10.60 8.58 -3.86
CA CYS A 218 12.04 8.40 -4.03
C CYS A 218 12.48 8.57 -5.50
N MET A 219 11.73 7.98 -6.43
CA MET A 219 12.01 8.09 -7.86
C MET A 219 11.83 9.52 -8.38
N LEU A 220 10.76 10.22 -7.96
CA LEU A 220 10.54 11.62 -8.34
C LEU A 220 11.66 12.52 -7.81
N MET A 221 12.05 12.35 -6.54
CA MET A 221 13.14 13.12 -5.96
C MET A 221 14.47 12.85 -6.67
N GLY A 222 14.79 11.58 -6.93
CA GLY A 222 15.97 11.21 -7.70
C GLY A 222 15.97 11.80 -9.12
N ALA A 223 14.84 11.77 -9.82
CA ALA A 223 14.68 12.37 -11.14
C ALA A 223 14.88 13.88 -11.12
N VAL A 224 14.28 14.60 -10.18
CA VAL A 224 14.46 16.06 -10.02
C VAL A 224 15.92 16.40 -9.75
N TRP A 225 16.61 15.64 -8.91
CA TRP A 225 18.02 15.84 -8.65
C TRP A 225 18.87 15.62 -9.90
N MET A 226 18.66 14.52 -10.66
CA MET A 226 19.37 14.23 -11.90
C MET A 226 19.14 15.30 -12.98
N LEU A 227 17.89 15.76 -13.15
CA LEU A 227 17.54 16.86 -14.05
C LEU A 227 18.26 18.14 -13.65
N GLY A 228 18.36 18.41 -12.35
CA GLY A 228 19.07 19.56 -11.82
C GLY A 228 20.58 19.52 -12.06
N GLU A 229 21.21 18.36 -12.09
CA GLU A 229 22.61 18.19 -12.43
C GLU A 229 22.88 18.23 -13.93
N SER A 230 21.90 17.81 -14.77
CA SER A 230 22.02 17.91 -16.22
C SER A 230 22.09 19.36 -16.69
N LYS A 231 23.10 19.70 -17.50
CA LYS A 231 23.25 21.05 -18.06
C LYS A 231 22.26 21.30 -19.22
N LEU A 232 21.64 20.25 -19.79
CA LEU A 232 20.56 20.38 -20.77
C LEU A 232 19.30 21.04 -20.19
N ARG A 233 19.18 21.12 -18.84
CA ARG A 233 18.08 21.86 -18.19
C ARG A 233 17.93 23.30 -18.70
N GLN A 234 19.02 23.94 -19.15
CA GLN A 234 18.98 25.29 -19.72
C GLN A 234 18.05 25.43 -20.94
N LEU A 235 17.74 24.32 -21.63
CA LEU A 235 16.81 24.31 -22.76
C LEU A 235 15.34 24.33 -22.32
N PHE A 236 15.02 23.82 -21.12
CA PHE A 236 13.66 23.57 -20.67
C PHE A 236 13.24 24.44 -19.49
N VAL A 237 14.21 24.90 -18.69
CA VAL A 237 13.94 25.62 -17.44
C VAL A 237 14.39 27.06 -17.57
N PRO A 238 13.46 28.03 -17.53
CA PRO A 238 13.78 29.44 -17.70
C PRO A 238 14.60 30.02 -16.54
N ASN A 239 14.47 29.44 -15.33
CA ASN A 239 15.23 29.87 -14.14
C ASN A 239 16.00 28.70 -13.54
N ALA A 240 17.27 28.60 -13.92
CA ALA A 240 18.16 27.52 -13.45
C ALA A 240 18.45 27.61 -11.94
N SER A 241 18.37 28.79 -11.33
CA SER A 241 18.62 28.98 -9.89
C SER A 241 17.54 28.34 -9.04
N ILE A 242 16.27 28.39 -9.44
CA ILE A 242 15.16 27.72 -8.74
C ILE A 242 15.41 26.21 -8.72
N LEU A 243 15.66 25.62 -9.89
CA LEU A 243 15.91 24.16 -9.97
C LEU A 243 17.15 23.75 -9.19
N SER A 244 18.23 24.57 -9.22
CA SER A 244 19.44 24.32 -8.41
C SER A 244 19.12 24.27 -6.92
N ASN A 245 18.32 25.21 -6.41
CA ASN A 245 17.88 25.20 -5.00
C ASN A 245 16.99 24.02 -4.67
N MET A 246 16.09 23.60 -5.58
CA MET A 246 15.28 22.39 -5.42
C MET A 246 16.13 21.12 -5.31
N CYS A 247 17.25 21.04 -6.01
CA CYS A 247 18.17 19.91 -5.88
C CYS A 247 18.72 19.77 -4.46
N PHE A 248 19.07 20.87 -3.80
CA PHE A 248 19.50 20.84 -2.41
C PHE A 248 18.39 20.39 -1.46
N PHE A 249 17.15 20.88 -1.66
CA PHE A 249 15.99 20.41 -0.89
C PHE A 249 15.75 18.92 -1.06
N VAL A 250 15.83 18.43 -2.29
CA VAL A 250 15.68 17.00 -2.60
C VAL A 250 16.75 16.18 -1.87
N VAL A 251 18.02 16.56 -1.91
CA VAL A 251 19.09 15.84 -1.22
C VAL A 251 18.86 15.83 0.29
N MET A 252 18.44 16.95 0.88
CA MET A 252 18.19 17.04 2.32
C MET A 252 17.01 16.19 2.78
N LEU A 253 15.95 16.06 1.96
CA LEU A 253 14.69 15.38 2.31
C LEU A 253 14.60 13.95 1.78
N CYS A 254 15.50 13.52 0.88
CA CYS A 254 15.43 12.16 0.29
C CYS A 254 15.47 11.01 1.32
N PRO A 255 16.05 11.12 2.53
CA PRO A 255 15.97 10.05 3.52
C PRO A 255 14.54 9.79 4.04
N VAL A 256 13.66 10.80 4.02
CA VAL A 256 12.31 10.71 4.63
C VAL A 256 11.44 9.63 3.99
N PRO A 257 11.21 9.61 2.67
CA PRO A 257 10.39 8.55 2.06
C PRO A 257 11.04 7.17 2.17
N ILE A 258 12.37 7.09 2.25
CA ILE A 258 13.07 5.81 2.46
C ILE A 258 12.78 5.29 3.89
N MET A 259 12.79 6.17 4.90
CA MET A 259 12.45 5.80 6.27
C MET A 259 10.99 5.35 6.39
N PHE A 260 10.04 6.05 5.78
CA PHE A 260 8.65 5.60 5.74
C PHE A 260 8.51 4.25 5.07
N TYR A 261 9.20 4.02 3.94
CA TYR A 261 9.18 2.74 3.25
C TYR A 261 9.67 1.61 4.15
N ILE A 262 10.82 1.77 4.80
CA ILE A 262 11.37 0.70 5.65
C ILE A 262 10.57 0.50 6.94
N ASP A 263 10.02 1.56 7.56
CA ASP A 263 9.13 1.44 8.71
C ASP A 263 7.90 0.61 8.37
N SER A 264 7.31 0.83 7.20
CA SER A 264 6.19 0.05 6.71
C SER A 264 6.58 -1.41 6.45
N VAL A 265 7.68 -1.66 5.74
CA VAL A 265 8.20 -3.02 5.49
C VAL A 265 8.46 -3.77 6.79
N GLN A 266 8.96 -3.10 7.82
CA GLN A 266 9.20 -3.63 9.18
C GLN A 266 7.95 -3.60 10.07
N GLN A 267 6.77 -3.27 9.53
CA GLN A 267 5.48 -3.25 10.24
C GLN A 267 5.47 -2.34 11.48
N GLY A 268 6.16 -1.20 11.41
CA GLY A 268 6.22 -0.21 12.51
C GLY A 268 7.02 -0.64 13.73
N ARG A 269 7.78 -1.75 13.67
CA ARG A 269 8.53 -2.32 14.80
C ARG A 269 9.54 -1.34 15.38
N TYR A 270 10.15 -0.50 14.55
CA TYR A 270 11.15 0.49 14.94
C TYR A 270 10.67 1.93 14.76
N ARG A 271 9.36 2.16 14.69
CA ARG A 271 8.71 3.46 14.41
C ARG A 271 9.30 4.60 15.24
N LYS A 272 9.51 4.41 16.55
CA LYS A 272 10.09 5.46 17.42
C LYS A 272 11.50 5.88 16.98
N VAL A 273 12.31 4.94 16.52
CA VAL A 273 13.68 5.20 16.06
C VAL A 273 13.64 5.98 14.75
N TYR A 274 12.78 5.57 13.80
CA TYR A 274 12.61 6.28 12.54
C TYR A 274 12.05 7.68 12.74
N HIS A 275 11.07 7.88 13.61
CA HIS A 275 10.56 9.23 13.92
C HIS A 275 11.64 10.17 14.47
N VAL A 276 12.56 9.68 15.29
CA VAL A 276 13.70 10.50 15.73
C VAL A 276 14.60 10.88 14.56
N ALA A 277 14.92 9.94 13.66
CA ALA A 277 15.74 10.20 12.49
C ALA A 277 15.04 11.15 11.49
N GLU A 278 13.73 11.02 11.31
CA GLU A 278 12.91 11.95 10.52
C GLU A 278 12.93 13.36 11.10
N CYS A 279 12.74 13.49 12.41
CA CYS A 279 12.83 14.78 13.09
C CYS A 279 14.22 15.43 12.90
N ILE A 280 15.30 14.65 13.03
CA ILE A 280 16.67 15.14 12.79
C ILE A 280 16.81 15.62 11.34
N THR A 281 16.29 14.87 10.38
CA THR A 281 16.31 15.23 8.95
C THR A 281 15.53 16.52 8.69
N CYS A 282 14.33 16.66 9.24
CA CYS A 282 13.52 17.88 9.13
C CYS A 282 14.19 19.08 9.81
N VAL A 283 14.76 18.90 10.97
CA VAL A 283 15.51 19.97 11.68
C VAL A 283 16.73 20.40 10.87
N ASN A 284 17.50 19.45 10.31
CA ASN A 284 18.61 19.77 9.40
C ASN A 284 18.14 20.61 8.20
N PHE A 285 17.04 20.18 7.55
CA PHE A 285 16.45 20.91 6.43
C PHE A 285 16.07 22.35 6.81
N VAL A 286 15.38 22.53 7.95
CA VAL A 286 14.96 23.85 8.44
C VAL A 286 16.17 24.72 8.76
N ILE A 287 17.18 24.17 9.46
CA ILE A 287 18.40 24.93 9.83
C ILE A 287 19.16 25.34 8.56
N CYS A 288 19.45 24.42 7.64
CA CYS A 288 20.18 24.73 6.42
C CYS A 288 19.44 25.74 5.55
N THR A 289 18.10 25.64 5.45
CA THR A 289 17.27 26.58 4.71
C THR A 289 17.27 27.96 5.38
N ALA A 290 17.17 28.02 6.71
CA ALA A 290 17.23 29.31 7.45
C ALA A 290 18.60 29.99 7.29
N LEU A 291 19.70 29.24 7.37
CA LEU A 291 21.05 29.78 7.16
C LEU A 291 21.23 30.35 5.75
N GLN A 292 20.67 29.69 4.73
CA GLN A 292 20.66 30.16 3.36
C GLN A 292 19.81 31.42 3.18
N LEU A 293 18.59 31.47 3.74
CA LEU A 293 17.70 32.63 3.67
C LEU A 293 18.27 33.85 4.37
N LEU A 294 18.93 33.65 5.51
CA LEU A 294 19.59 34.72 6.26
C LEU A 294 20.95 35.14 5.66
N ASN A 295 21.38 34.50 4.56
CA ASN A 295 22.69 34.71 3.92
C ASN A 295 23.90 34.52 4.86
N ILE A 296 23.74 33.64 5.88
CA ILE A 296 24.80 33.31 6.83
C ILE A 296 25.72 32.23 6.24
N ALA A 297 25.11 31.16 5.67
CA ALA A 297 25.85 30.08 5.04
C ALA A 297 25.04 29.52 3.83
N ASP A 298 25.77 29.18 2.77
CA ASP A 298 25.21 28.62 1.57
C ASP A 298 24.90 27.13 1.70
N PHE A 299 23.94 26.61 0.93
CA PHE A 299 23.62 25.17 0.88
C PHE A 299 24.86 24.30 0.61
N ILE A 300 25.77 24.75 -0.27
CA ILE A 300 27.03 24.05 -0.53
C ILE A 300 27.90 23.91 0.71
N SER A 301 27.96 24.96 1.53
CA SER A 301 28.76 24.97 2.78
C SER A 301 28.12 24.07 3.84
N THR A 302 26.79 23.99 3.89
CA THR A 302 26.03 23.16 4.83
C THR A 302 25.78 21.72 4.33
N MET A 303 26.10 21.41 3.06
CA MET A 303 25.89 20.11 2.45
C MET A 303 26.57 18.97 3.22
N PHE A 304 27.75 19.23 3.79
CA PHE A 304 28.46 18.25 4.60
C PHE A 304 27.63 17.79 5.82
N LEU A 305 26.90 18.70 6.47
CA LEU A 305 26.00 18.37 7.57
C LEU A 305 24.86 17.45 7.08
N SER A 306 24.28 17.77 5.94
CA SER A 306 23.24 16.94 5.32
C SER A 306 23.74 15.54 4.97
N HIS A 307 24.98 15.41 4.48
CA HIS A 307 25.58 14.10 4.23
C HIS A 307 25.80 13.29 5.52
N ILE A 308 26.14 13.94 6.64
CA ILE A 308 26.21 13.27 7.95
C ILE A 308 24.85 12.75 8.38
N VAL A 309 23.78 13.54 8.21
CA VAL A 309 22.42 13.13 8.53
C VAL A 309 21.99 11.94 7.65
N ILE A 310 22.26 11.98 6.35
CA ILE A 310 22.00 10.86 5.42
C ILE A 310 22.75 9.60 5.86
N ALA A 311 24.04 9.72 6.18
CA ALA A 311 24.86 8.60 6.65
C ALA A 311 24.33 8.02 7.98
N GLY A 312 23.92 8.87 8.91
CA GLY A 312 23.27 8.47 10.17
C GLY A 312 21.95 7.74 9.95
N THR A 313 21.14 8.21 9.01
CA THR A 313 19.89 7.55 8.63
C THR A 313 20.17 6.16 8.03
N PHE A 314 21.13 6.04 7.12
CA PHE A 314 21.49 4.74 6.55
C PHE A 314 22.07 3.77 7.58
N LEU A 315 22.86 4.27 8.53
CA LEU A 315 23.35 3.47 9.64
C LEU A 315 22.19 2.97 10.52
N THR A 316 21.21 3.83 10.80
CA THR A 316 20.01 3.46 11.55
C THR A 316 19.22 2.37 10.83
N ILE A 317 18.98 2.51 9.53
CA ILE A 317 18.32 1.51 8.69
C ILE A 317 19.12 0.20 8.71
N PHE A 318 20.43 0.26 8.54
CA PHE A 318 21.29 -0.92 8.54
C PHE A 318 21.22 -1.67 9.88
N ILE A 319 21.29 -0.95 11.01
CA ILE A 319 21.18 -1.55 12.35
C ILE A 319 19.83 -2.25 12.53
N THR A 320 18.72 -1.62 12.16
CA THR A 320 17.37 -2.22 12.29
C THR A 320 17.21 -3.45 11.42
N ILE A 321 17.79 -3.47 10.22
CA ILE A 321 17.85 -4.61 9.33
C ILE A 321 18.64 -5.76 9.98
N CYS A 322 19.82 -5.49 10.51
CA CYS A 322 20.63 -6.49 11.20
C CYS A 322 19.88 -7.10 12.40
N LEU A 323 19.19 -6.26 13.19
CA LEU A 323 18.36 -6.74 14.29
C LEU A 323 17.23 -7.67 13.83
N ASP A 324 16.57 -7.36 12.72
CA ASP A 324 15.52 -8.22 12.15
C ASP A 324 16.07 -9.54 11.57
N LEU A 325 17.27 -9.51 10.99
CA LEU A 325 17.94 -10.72 10.52
C LEU A 325 18.30 -11.63 11.71
N ILE A 326 18.86 -11.08 12.81
CA ILE A 326 19.20 -11.81 14.02
C ILE A 326 17.94 -12.42 14.66
N LYS A 327 16.84 -11.67 14.73
CA LYS A 327 15.57 -12.11 15.29
C LYS A 327 14.79 -13.06 14.37
N GLY A 328 15.23 -13.27 13.14
CA GLY A 328 14.57 -14.11 12.14
C GLY A 328 13.26 -13.54 11.57
N THR A 329 12.94 -12.28 11.88
CA THR A 329 11.71 -11.60 11.45
C THR A 329 11.77 -11.11 10.00
N ALA A 330 12.95 -11.08 9.39
CA ALA A 330 13.17 -10.65 8.01
C ALA A 330 12.65 -11.62 6.94
N LYS A 331 12.12 -12.80 7.33
CA LYS A 331 11.70 -13.85 6.38
C LYS A 331 10.62 -13.38 5.40
N HIS A 332 9.71 -12.51 5.83
CA HIS A 332 8.56 -12.05 5.05
C HIS A 332 8.87 -10.91 4.05
N TYR A 333 10.04 -10.26 4.15
CA TYR A 333 10.40 -9.13 3.31
C TYR A 333 11.85 -9.16 2.79
N LYS A 334 12.38 -10.36 2.55
CA LYS A 334 13.76 -10.55 2.05
C LYS A 334 14.01 -9.80 0.74
N LEU A 335 13.05 -9.82 -0.18
CA LEU A 335 13.20 -9.22 -1.49
C LEU A 335 13.26 -7.68 -1.44
N PRO A 336 12.33 -6.96 -0.78
CA PRO A 336 12.46 -5.54 -0.50
C PRO A 336 13.76 -5.16 0.19
N LEU A 337 14.24 -6.03 1.10
CA LEU A 337 15.50 -5.82 1.80
C LEU A 337 16.71 -5.81 0.87
N ILE A 338 16.78 -6.76 -0.06
CA ILE A 338 17.85 -6.82 -1.08
C ILE A 338 17.83 -5.56 -1.93
N GLY A 339 16.64 -5.14 -2.40
CA GLY A 339 16.47 -3.91 -3.16
C GLY A 339 16.93 -2.66 -2.40
N LEU A 340 16.59 -2.58 -1.12
CA LEU A 340 16.99 -1.45 -0.26
C LEU A 340 18.50 -1.41 -0.04
N VAL A 341 19.15 -2.53 0.24
CA VAL A 341 20.61 -2.62 0.39
C VAL A 341 21.30 -2.20 -0.91
N ALA A 342 20.79 -2.65 -2.06
CA ALA A 342 21.32 -2.23 -3.37
C ALA A 342 21.18 -0.71 -3.57
N ALA A 343 20.04 -0.12 -3.21
CA ALA A 343 19.81 1.33 -3.29
C ALA A 343 20.75 2.10 -2.34
N MET A 344 20.99 1.62 -1.13
CA MET A 344 21.94 2.23 -0.18
C MET A 344 23.38 2.21 -0.71
N ILE A 345 23.83 1.09 -1.27
CA ILE A 345 25.15 0.97 -1.92
C ILE A 345 25.25 1.95 -3.08
N ALA A 346 24.21 2.06 -3.90
CA ALA A 346 24.15 2.97 -5.04
C ALA A 346 24.30 4.44 -4.61
N VAL A 347 23.60 4.85 -3.54
CA VAL A 347 23.75 6.21 -2.98
C VAL A 347 25.16 6.45 -2.44
N MET A 348 25.78 5.49 -1.76
CA MET A 348 27.16 5.62 -1.28
C MET A 348 28.16 5.76 -2.43
N LEU A 349 27.97 5.00 -3.51
CA LEU A 349 28.81 5.11 -4.71
C LEU A 349 28.64 6.48 -5.35
N GLU A 350 27.42 7.00 -5.47
CA GLU A 350 27.15 8.32 -6.02
C GLU A 350 27.79 9.43 -5.19
N VAL A 351 27.63 9.42 -3.89
CA VAL A 351 28.28 10.40 -2.98
C VAL A 351 29.80 10.35 -3.14
N THR A 352 30.38 9.16 -3.24
CA THR A 352 31.83 8.99 -3.45
C THR A 352 32.25 9.55 -4.80
N ALA A 353 31.49 9.32 -5.85
CA ALA A 353 31.75 9.86 -7.20
C ALA A 353 31.74 11.39 -7.21
N VAL A 354 30.78 12.02 -6.53
CA VAL A 354 30.70 13.49 -6.39
C VAL A 354 31.93 14.07 -5.71
N TYR A 355 32.45 13.41 -4.67
CA TYR A 355 33.67 13.87 -4.00
C TYR A 355 34.96 13.61 -4.80
N ARG A 356 34.98 12.60 -5.68
CA ARG A 356 36.10 12.28 -6.57
C ARG A 356 36.07 13.00 -7.91
N VAL A 357 35.08 13.89 -8.14
CA VAL A 357 34.93 14.67 -9.39
C VAL A 357 34.74 13.75 -10.63
N VAL A 358 34.11 12.61 -10.45
CA VAL A 358 33.76 11.71 -11.56
C VAL A 358 32.39 12.11 -12.10
N SER A 359 32.30 12.32 -13.43
CA SER A 359 31.11 12.88 -14.11
C SER A 359 29.94 11.91 -14.34
N LEU A 360 29.78 10.89 -13.49
CA LEU A 360 28.72 9.86 -13.63
C LEU A 360 27.43 10.24 -12.87
N SER A 361 27.01 11.49 -12.96
CA SER A 361 25.93 12.06 -12.15
C SER A 361 24.60 11.29 -12.24
N GLY A 362 24.26 10.57 -11.19
CA GLY A 362 22.93 9.98 -11.02
C GLY A 362 22.74 8.56 -11.53
N ILE A 363 23.66 7.97 -12.25
CA ILE A 363 23.51 6.61 -12.83
C ILE A 363 23.44 5.56 -11.72
N PHE A 364 24.24 5.67 -10.68
CA PHE A 364 24.21 4.73 -9.57
C PHE A 364 22.88 4.81 -8.82
N ILE A 365 22.39 6.01 -8.51
CA ILE A 365 21.10 6.21 -7.86
C ILE A 365 19.97 5.65 -8.72
N ALA A 366 19.95 5.95 -10.02
CA ALA A 366 18.95 5.43 -10.94
C ALA A 366 18.93 3.89 -10.93
N THR A 367 20.11 3.26 -11.04
CA THR A 367 20.22 1.80 -10.99
C THR A 367 19.73 1.22 -9.68
N GLY A 368 20.12 1.80 -8.54
CA GLY A 368 19.68 1.37 -7.21
C GLY A 368 18.16 1.47 -7.03
N LEU A 369 17.56 2.57 -7.50
CA LEU A 369 16.11 2.77 -7.44
C LEU A 369 15.34 1.82 -8.36
N VAL A 370 15.86 1.48 -9.53
CA VAL A 370 15.26 0.47 -10.42
C VAL A 370 15.29 -0.91 -9.77
N VAL A 371 16.41 -1.31 -9.15
CA VAL A 371 16.51 -2.59 -8.43
C VAL A 371 15.51 -2.63 -7.27
N LEU A 372 15.40 -1.55 -6.50
CA LEU A 372 14.43 -1.43 -5.41
C LEU A 372 12.99 -1.50 -5.95
N LEU A 373 12.70 -0.82 -7.06
CA LEU A 373 11.38 -0.86 -7.71
C LEU A 373 11.00 -2.29 -8.09
N VAL A 374 11.87 -3.00 -8.80
CA VAL A 374 11.61 -4.38 -9.23
C VAL A 374 11.37 -5.29 -8.03
N ALA A 375 12.23 -5.20 -7.00
CA ALA A 375 12.09 -5.99 -5.78
C ALA A 375 10.76 -5.71 -5.05
N THR A 376 10.37 -4.43 -4.96
CA THR A 376 9.12 -4.01 -4.31
C THR A 376 7.88 -4.43 -5.11
N LEU A 377 7.93 -4.32 -6.45
CA LEU A 377 6.83 -4.76 -7.31
C LEU A 377 6.58 -6.27 -7.19
N ILE A 378 7.64 -7.09 -7.21
CA ILE A 378 7.51 -8.55 -7.02
C ILE A 378 6.89 -8.84 -5.65
N HIS A 379 7.37 -8.19 -4.60
CA HIS A 379 6.81 -8.36 -3.25
C HIS A 379 5.34 -7.93 -3.16
N THR A 380 4.97 -6.83 -3.82
CA THR A 380 3.58 -6.36 -3.88
C THR A 380 2.69 -7.35 -4.62
N MET A 381 3.18 -7.94 -5.73
CA MET A 381 2.45 -8.99 -6.44
C MET A 381 2.21 -10.23 -5.58
N ASP A 382 3.20 -10.65 -4.78
CA ASP A 382 3.04 -11.77 -3.85
C ASP A 382 2.00 -11.44 -2.77
N ARG A 383 2.02 -10.24 -2.20
CA ARG A 383 1.00 -9.77 -1.24
C ARG A 383 -0.41 -9.75 -1.85
N ILE A 384 -0.56 -9.25 -3.07
CA ILE A 384 -1.85 -9.25 -3.79
C ILE A 384 -2.35 -10.68 -3.96
N ARG A 385 -1.46 -11.59 -4.37
CA ARG A 385 -1.80 -13.01 -4.53
C ARG A 385 -2.25 -13.66 -3.22
N GLU A 386 -1.58 -13.37 -2.12
CA GLU A 386 -1.97 -13.86 -0.79
C GLU A 386 -3.34 -13.33 -0.37
N LEU A 387 -3.61 -12.04 -0.60
CA LEU A 387 -4.92 -11.42 -0.31
C LEU A 387 -6.04 -12.05 -1.14
N GLU A 388 -5.81 -12.28 -2.43
CA GLU A 388 -6.79 -12.93 -3.31
C GLU A 388 -7.05 -14.39 -2.91
N LEU A 389 -6.01 -15.13 -2.53
CA LEU A 389 -6.16 -16.50 -2.03
C LEU A 389 -6.89 -16.54 -0.68
N ALA A 390 -6.61 -15.59 0.21
CA ALA A 390 -7.33 -15.48 1.48
C ALA A 390 -8.81 -15.17 1.25
N ARG A 391 -9.13 -14.23 0.35
CA ARG A 391 -10.49 -13.90 -0.03
C ARG A 391 -11.24 -15.09 -0.65
N GLN A 392 -10.58 -15.84 -1.55
CA GLN A 392 -11.18 -17.04 -2.15
C GLN A 392 -11.45 -18.12 -1.08
N ARG A 393 -10.55 -18.31 -0.11
CA ARG A 393 -10.78 -19.23 1.02
C ARG A 393 -11.98 -18.79 1.85
N GLU A 394 -12.05 -17.51 2.22
CA GLU A 394 -13.18 -16.95 2.97
C GLU A 394 -14.50 -17.11 2.19
N GLU A 395 -14.49 -16.89 0.87
CA GLU A 395 -15.65 -17.13 0.02
C GLU A 395 -16.06 -18.62 -0.03
N MET A 396 -15.10 -19.55 -0.13
CA MET A 396 -15.38 -20.99 -0.11
C MET A 396 -15.87 -21.46 1.26
N GLU A 397 -15.24 -21.01 2.36
CA GLU A 397 -15.65 -21.35 3.73
C GLU A 397 -17.00 -20.74 4.11
N SER A 398 -17.45 -19.75 3.37
CA SER A 398 -18.75 -19.09 3.60
C SER A 398 -19.95 -19.78 2.97
N MET A 399 -19.75 -20.91 2.23
CA MET A 399 -20.80 -21.72 1.62
C MET A 399 -20.84 -23.09 2.26
N ASP A 400 -22.04 -23.57 2.56
CA ASP A 400 -22.25 -24.93 3.05
C ASP A 400 -22.02 -25.96 1.91
N TYR A 401 -21.04 -26.83 2.07
CA TYR A 401 -20.66 -27.83 1.04
C TYR A 401 -21.75 -28.84 0.73
N LEU A 402 -22.67 -29.08 1.69
CA LEU A 402 -23.74 -30.05 1.54
C LEU A 402 -24.90 -29.53 0.71
N THR A 403 -25.37 -28.33 1.03
CA THR A 403 -26.57 -27.75 0.40
C THR A 403 -26.25 -26.71 -0.66
N GLY A 404 -25.00 -26.22 -0.73
CA GLY A 404 -24.59 -25.15 -1.64
C GLY A 404 -25.11 -23.76 -1.24
N LEU A 405 -25.76 -23.63 -0.08
CA LEU A 405 -26.29 -22.37 0.42
C LEU A 405 -25.21 -21.58 1.17
N PRO A 406 -25.33 -20.26 1.29
CA PRO A 406 -24.55 -19.46 2.23
C PRO A 406 -24.63 -20.03 3.64
N MET A 407 -23.50 -20.10 4.34
CA MET A 407 -23.47 -20.37 5.77
C MET A 407 -23.95 -19.15 6.57
N ARG A 408 -24.17 -19.33 7.86
CA ARG A 408 -24.74 -18.35 8.79
C ARG A 408 -24.19 -16.93 8.58
N HIS A 409 -22.89 -16.76 8.71
CA HIS A 409 -22.27 -15.41 8.67
C HIS A 409 -22.49 -14.69 7.34
N LYS A 410 -22.33 -15.39 6.21
CA LYS A 410 -22.58 -14.82 4.88
C LYS A 410 -24.07 -14.57 4.65
N GLY A 411 -24.92 -15.50 5.08
CA GLY A 411 -26.36 -15.37 4.98
C GLY A 411 -26.91 -14.17 5.74
N GLU A 412 -26.54 -14.04 7.02
CA GLU A 412 -26.94 -12.90 7.87
C GLU A 412 -26.52 -11.56 7.24
N LYS A 413 -25.29 -11.48 6.70
CA LYS A 413 -24.80 -10.27 6.02
C LYS A 413 -25.65 -9.92 4.79
N LEU A 414 -25.94 -10.91 3.93
CA LEU A 414 -26.77 -10.71 2.74
C LEU A 414 -28.21 -10.31 3.09
N ILE A 415 -28.78 -10.92 4.15
CA ILE A 415 -30.10 -10.58 4.69
C ILE A 415 -30.11 -9.13 5.18
N LEU A 416 -29.13 -8.74 5.99
CA LEU A 416 -29.00 -7.36 6.49
C LEU A 416 -28.93 -6.34 5.34
N GLU A 417 -28.15 -6.61 4.30
CA GLU A 417 -28.03 -5.72 3.12
C GLU A 417 -29.38 -5.55 2.40
N LYS A 418 -30.21 -6.60 2.34
CA LYS A 418 -31.55 -6.55 1.75
C LYS A 418 -32.57 -5.85 2.65
N MET A 419 -32.54 -6.14 3.97
CA MET A 419 -33.42 -5.51 4.95
C MET A 419 -33.22 -3.98 5.07
N GLN A 420 -32.01 -3.50 4.80
CA GLN A 420 -31.77 -2.04 4.76
C GLN A 420 -32.48 -1.36 3.59
N LYS A 421 -32.81 -2.10 2.53
CA LYS A 421 -33.33 -1.53 1.27
C LYS A 421 -34.82 -1.76 1.09
N HIS A 422 -35.37 -2.82 1.64
CA HIS A 422 -36.74 -3.29 1.40
C HIS A 422 -37.40 -3.79 2.67
N ASP A 423 -38.72 -3.59 2.77
CA ASP A 423 -39.57 -4.36 3.68
C ASP A 423 -39.56 -5.82 3.22
N GLY A 424 -39.96 -6.76 4.07
CA GLY A 424 -40.03 -8.16 3.66
C GLY A 424 -40.37 -9.09 4.81
N CYS A 425 -40.15 -10.39 4.63
CA CYS A 425 -40.40 -11.40 5.62
C CYS A 425 -39.13 -12.20 5.93
N LEU A 426 -38.79 -12.32 7.22
CA LEU A 426 -37.76 -13.19 7.74
C LEU A 426 -38.39 -14.53 8.15
N GLY A 427 -37.87 -15.64 7.63
CA GLY A 427 -38.35 -16.97 7.95
C GLY A 427 -37.25 -17.85 8.52
N PHE A 428 -37.53 -18.48 9.64
CA PHE A 428 -36.67 -19.46 10.28
C PHE A 428 -37.25 -20.86 10.03
N VAL A 429 -36.50 -21.74 9.36
CA VAL A 429 -36.95 -23.09 8.98
C VAL A 429 -36.09 -24.13 9.68
N ASP A 430 -36.72 -25.15 10.21
CA ASP A 430 -36.06 -26.29 10.81
C ASP A 430 -36.63 -27.59 10.24
N MET A 431 -35.73 -28.50 9.87
CA MET A 431 -36.13 -29.80 9.38
C MET A 431 -36.34 -30.77 10.55
N ASP A 432 -37.58 -31.13 10.80
CA ASP A 432 -37.96 -32.08 11.80
C ASP A 432 -37.44 -33.49 11.52
N ASN A 433 -37.19 -34.25 12.58
CA ASN A 433 -36.84 -35.68 12.54
C ASN A 433 -35.52 -36.04 11.86
N LEU A 434 -34.58 -35.09 11.63
CA LEU A 434 -33.27 -35.38 11.05
C LEU A 434 -32.51 -36.46 11.84
N LYS A 435 -32.52 -36.39 13.17
CA LYS A 435 -31.88 -37.41 14.02
C LYS A 435 -32.49 -38.79 13.77
N LYS A 436 -33.81 -38.91 13.70
CA LYS A 436 -34.48 -40.19 13.44
C LYS A 436 -34.12 -40.73 12.05
N ILE A 437 -34.01 -39.87 11.02
CA ILE A 437 -33.57 -40.27 9.67
C ILE A 437 -32.13 -40.79 9.73
N ASN A 438 -31.24 -40.08 10.41
CA ASN A 438 -29.84 -40.51 10.57
C ASN A 438 -29.71 -41.85 11.30
N ASP A 439 -30.49 -42.03 12.37
CA ASP A 439 -30.44 -43.23 13.22
C ASP A 439 -31.00 -44.46 12.46
N VAL A 440 -32.01 -44.31 11.64
CA VAL A 440 -32.70 -45.43 10.91
C VAL A 440 -32.06 -45.71 9.56
N TYR A 441 -31.72 -44.66 8.78
CA TYR A 441 -31.30 -44.81 7.37
C TYR A 441 -29.84 -44.38 7.12
N GLY A 442 -29.13 -43.90 8.19
CA GLY A 442 -27.75 -43.47 8.13
C GLY A 442 -27.59 -42.01 7.70
N HIS A 443 -26.41 -41.45 7.98
CA HIS A 443 -26.10 -40.04 7.70
C HIS A 443 -26.26 -39.61 6.25
N LYS A 444 -26.05 -40.51 5.28
CA LYS A 444 -26.27 -40.20 3.86
C LYS A 444 -27.72 -39.86 3.52
N ALA A 445 -28.67 -40.52 4.19
CA ALA A 445 -30.09 -40.21 4.03
C ALA A 445 -30.46 -38.83 4.62
N GLY A 446 -29.90 -38.50 5.81
CA GLY A 446 -30.03 -37.18 6.39
C GLY A 446 -29.41 -36.07 5.52
N ASP A 447 -28.26 -36.34 4.94
CA ASP A 447 -27.61 -35.44 3.98
C ASP A 447 -28.48 -35.20 2.72
N CYS A 448 -29.12 -36.26 2.21
CA CYS A 448 -30.08 -36.14 1.12
C CYS A 448 -31.28 -35.28 1.50
N ALA A 449 -31.83 -35.48 2.68
CA ALA A 449 -32.96 -34.69 3.18
C ALA A 449 -32.58 -33.20 3.36
N LEU A 450 -31.41 -32.91 3.89
CA LEU A 450 -30.91 -31.53 4.00
C LEU A 450 -30.71 -30.86 2.64
N ARG A 451 -30.16 -31.58 1.64
CA ARG A 451 -30.06 -31.07 0.25
C ARG A 451 -31.42 -30.77 -0.33
N LEU A 452 -32.40 -31.64 -0.06
CA LEU A 452 -33.75 -31.45 -0.53
C LEU A 452 -34.39 -30.17 0.05
N VAL A 453 -34.24 -29.94 1.36
CA VAL A 453 -34.71 -28.71 2.01
C VAL A 453 -34.07 -27.48 1.38
N GLY A 454 -32.74 -27.47 1.23
CA GLY A 454 -32.01 -26.34 0.64
C GLY A 454 -32.45 -26.06 -0.80
N ALA A 455 -32.63 -27.10 -1.61
CA ALA A 455 -33.09 -26.97 -2.98
C ALA A 455 -34.54 -26.41 -3.04
N MET A 456 -35.46 -26.95 -2.23
CA MET A 456 -36.84 -26.50 -2.19
C MET A 456 -36.99 -25.07 -1.71
N LEU A 457 -36.21 -24.66 -0.69
CA LEU A 457 -36.19 -23.27 -0.26
C LEU A 457 -35.72 -22.33 -1.38
N THR A 458 -34.69 -22.70 -2.12
CA THR A 458 -34.21 -21.89 -3.25
C THR A 458 -35.21 -21.83 -4.41
N GLU A 459 -35.86 -22.95 -4.73
CA GLU A 459 -36.78 -23.04 -5.84
C GLU A 459 -38.14 -22.36 -5.54
N CYS A 460 -38.65 -22.53 -4.32
CA CYS A 460 -39.95 -22.00 -3.94
C CYS A 460 -39.94 -20.53 -3.52
N MET A 461 -38.77 -20.02 -3.08
CA MET A 461 -38.60 -18.66 -2.58
C MET A 461 -37.80 -17.83 -3.58
N GLU A 462 -38.39 -17.53 -4.74
CA GLU A 462 -37.76 -16.68 -5.75
C GLU A 462 -37.38 -15.31 -5.15
N ASN A 463 -36.17 -14.83 -5.43
CA ASN A 463 -35.57 -13.58 -4.89
C ASN A 463 -35.27 -13.56 -3.38
N ALA A 464 -35.54 -14.65 -2.65
CA ALA A 464 -35.12 -14.71 -1.25
C ALA A 464 -33.61 -14.92 -1.10
N VAL A 465 -33.05 -14.36 -0.05
CA VAL A 465 -31.73 -14.78 0.45
C VAL A 465 -31.96 -15.96 1.37
N VAL A 466 -31.45 -17.13 1.01
CA VAL A 466 -31.55 -18.37 1.79
C VAL A 466 -30.17 -18.73 2.33
N CYS A 467 -30.06 -19.13 3.59
CA CYS A 467 -28.83 -19.63 4.18
C CYS A 467 -29.08 -20.80 5.16
N ARG A 468 -28.04 -21.60 5.37
CA ARG A 468 -28.04 -22.65 6.39
C ARG A 468 -27.31 -22.17 7.63
N LEU A 469 -27.99 -22.20 8.79
CA LEU A 469 -27.40 -21.75 10.05
C LEU A 469 -26.51 -22.84 10.67
N GLY A 470 -26.83 -24.10 10.45
CA GLY A 470 -26.13 -25.28 10.91
C GLY A 470 -27.10 -26.41 11.24
N GLY A 471 -26.62 -27.67 11.24
CA GLY A 471 -27.49 -28.81 11.51
C GLY A 471 -28.68 -28.88 10.56
N ASP A 472 -29.89 -28.79 11.09
CA ASP A 472 -31.18 -28.82 10.42
C ASP A 472 -31.86 -27.45 10.27
N GLU A 473 -31.16 -26.36 10.63
CA GLU A 473 -31.70 -25.00 10.65
C GLU A 473 -31.34 -24.20 9.41
N PHE A 474 -32.33 -23.54 8.83
CA PHE A 474 -32.21 -22.64 7.69
C PHE A 474 -32.88 -21.30 8.02
N LEU A 475 -32.34 -20.24 7.42
CA LEU A 475 -32.89 -18.90 7.51
C LEU A 475 -33.08 -18.34 6.11
N PHE A 476 -34.17 -17.65 5.87
CA PHE A 476 -34.38 -16.93 4.63
C PHE A 476 -34.97 -15.55 4.88
N TYR A 477 -34.72 -14.64 3.94
CA TYR A 477 -35.35 -13.33 3.89
C TYR A 477 -35.89 -13.08 2.49
N LEU A 478 -37.20 -12.87 2.40
CA LEU A 478 -37.88 -12.53 1.16
C LEU A 478 -38.17 -11.03 1.15
N PRO A 479 -37.47 -10.23 0.33
CA PRO A 479 -37.74 -8.80 0.20
C PRO A 479 -39.05 -8.54 -0.53
N GLU A 480 -39.68 -7.40 -0.23
CA GLU A 480 -40.91 -6.89 -0.88
C GLU A 480 -42.14 -7.82 -0.76
N ALA A 481 -42.08 -8.78 0.18
CA ALA A 481 -43.18 -9.72 0.37
C ALA A 481 -44.23 -9.16 1.34
N SER A 482 -45.48 -9.20 0.93
CA SER A 482 -46.62 -9.06 1.81
C SER A 482 -46.90 -10.37 2.56
N GLU A 483 -47.62 -10.30 3.68
CA GLU A 483 -48.01 -11.49 4.46
C GLU A 483 -48.80 -12.51 3.61
N ALA A 484 -49.70 -12.03 2.73
CA ALA A 484 -50.47 -12.89 1.83
C ALA A 484 -49.59 -13.62 0.79
N GLU A 485 -48.60 -12.92 0.22
CA GLU A 485 -47.65 -13.51 -0.72
C GLU A 485 -46.75 -14.52 -0.02
N MET A 486 -46.26 -14.16 1.20
CA MET A 486 -45.46 -15.08 1.98
C MET A 486 -46.24 -16.33 2.37
N SER A 487 -47.49 -16.19 2.77
CA SER A 487 -48.38 -17.32 3.06
C SER A 487 -48.59 -18.25 1.83
N MET A 488 -48.65 -17.68 0.65
CA MET A 488 -48.76 -18.47 -0.59
C MET A 488 -47.42 -19.20 -0.88
N GLN A 489 -46.32 -18.54 -0.79
CA GLN A 489 -45.01 -19.15 -1.07
C GLN A 489 -44.61 -20.21 -0.03
N ILE A 490 -44.93 -20.00 1.24
CA ILE A 490 -44.64 -20.99 2.27
C ILE A 490 -45.52 -22.23 2.12
N ARG A 491 -46.80 -22.09 1.73
CA ARG A 491 -47.67 -23.24 1.40
C ARG A 491 -47.12 -24.02 0.22
N LYS A 492 -46.70 -23.33 -0.85
CA LYS A 492 -46.04 -23.95 -2.00
C LYS A 492 -44.80 -24.74 -1.58
N LEU A 493 -43.97 -24.19 -0.66
CA LEU A 493 -42.83 -24.88 -0.12
C LEU A 493 -43.21 -26.16 0.61
N PHE A 494 -44.23 -26.14 1.49
CA PHE A 494 -44.69 -27.30 2.24
C PHE A 494 -45.27 -28.36 1.33
N ASP A 495 -46.08 -27.99 0.34
CA ASP A 495 -46.68 -28.89 -0.64
C ASP A 495 -45.62 -29.54 -1.54
N SER A 496 -44.67 -28.74 -2.06
CA SER A 496 -43.58 -29.24 -2.91
C SER A 496 -42.64 -30.13 -2.11
N PHE A 497 -42.28 -29.77 -0.89
CA PHE A 497 -41.47 -30.60 0.00
C PHE A 497 -42.19 -31.88 0.39
N GLY A 498 -43.50 -31.82 0.67
CA GLY A 498 -44.33 -32.96 0.97
C GLY A 498 -44.39 -33.96 -0.20
N ALA A 499 -44.47 -33.48 -1.44
CA ALA A 499 -44.41 -34.33 -2.62
C ALA A 499 -43.01 -34.93 -2.86
N ALA A 500 -41.96 -34.12 -2.78
CA ALA A 500 -40.57 -34.51 -3.04
C ALA A 500 -40.03 -35.51 -2.01
N LYS A 501 -40.34 -35.34 -0.72
CA LYS A 501 -39.84 -36.22 0.35
C LYS A 501 -40.40 -37.67 0.23
N ASN A 502 -41.54 -37.84 -0.37
CA ASN A 502 -42.18 -39.14 -0.52
C ASN A 502 -41.66 -39.96 -1.71
N VAL A 503 -40.76 -39.43 -2.50
CA VAL A 503 -40.11 -40.12 -3.63
C VAL A 503 -39.24 -41.29 -3.13
N THR A 504 -38.62 -41.11 -1.94
CA THR A 504 -37.80 -42.17 -1.30
C THR A 504 -38.33 -42.49 0.09
N ALA A 505 -38.29 -43.76 0.49
CA ALA A 505 -38.70 -44.17 1.83
C ALA A 505 -37.81 -43.54 2.93
N GLU A 506 -36.54 -43.22 2.58
CA GLU A 506 -35.55 -42.67 3.47
C GLU A 506 -35.85 -41.23 3.88
N THR A 507 -36.37 -40.39 2.99
CA THR A 507 -36.71 -38.98 3.24
C THR A 507 -38.16 -38.78 3.71
N SER A 508 -39.02 -39.79 3.54
CA SER A 508 -40.45 -39.74 3.90
C SER A 508 -40.73 -39.27 5.36
N PRO A 509 -39.92 -39.61 6.38
CA PRO A 509 -40.14 -39.12 7.74
C PRO A 509 -39.87 -37.65 7.96
N ALA A 510 -39.19 -36.94 7.04
CA ALA A 510 -38.86 -35.54 7.18
C ALA A 510 -40.13 -34.65 7.16
N SER A 511 -40.14 -33.61 7.94
CA SER A 511 -41.12 -32.51 7.85
C SER A 511 -40.41 -31.16 8.13
N LEU A 512 -41.10 -30.08 7.83
CA LEU A 512 -40.57 -28.74 8.06
C LEU A 512 -41.39 -28.02 9.15
N SER A 513 -40.71 -27.31 10.03
CA SER A 513 -41.32 -26.35 10.94
C SER A 513 -40.79 -24.97 10.58
N CYS A 514 -41.64 -23.96 10.49
CA CYS A 514 -41.25 -22.63 10.08
C CYS A 514 -41.86 -21.54 10.96
N GLY A 515 -41.01 -20.61 11.39
CA GLY A 515 -41.44 -19.37 12.08
C GLY A 515 -41.17 -18.17 11.18
N LEU A 516 -42.15 -17.29 11.03
CA LEU A 516 -42.15 -16.13 10.14
C LEU A 516 -42.31 -14.84 10.94
N CYS A 517 -41.67 -13.77 10.49
CA CYS A 517 -41.81 -12.44 11.02
C CYS A 517 -41.75 -11.39 9.92
N MET A 518 -42.73 -10.48 9.88
CA MET A 518 -42.72 -9.36 8.93
C MET A 518 -41.74 -8.29 9.39
N CYS A 519 -40.87 -7.88 8.48
CA CYS A 519 -39.75 -6.94 8.75
C CYS A 519 -39.97 -5.63 8.01
N ARG A 520 -39.72 -4.51 8.68
CA ARG A 520 -39.70 -3.18 8.05
C ARG A 520 -38.30 -2.82 7.62
N GLN A 521 -38.20 -2.03 6.54
CA GLN A 521 -36.95 -1.48 6.03
C GLN A 521 -36.14 -0.78 7.13
N GLY A 522 -34.85 -1.09 7.23
CA GLY A 522 -33.95 -0.50 8.23
C GLY A 522 -34.20 -0.93 9.68
N GLY A 523 -35.09 -1.91 9.90
CA GLY A 523 -35.36 -2.45 11.22
C GLY A 523 -34.21 -3.30 11.79
N ASN A 524 -34.29 -3.61 13.07
CA ASN A 524 -33.23 -4.35 13.77
C ASN A 524 -33.33 -5.86 13.47
N PHE A 525 -32.32 -6.41 12.81
CA PHE A 525 -32.24 -7.84 12.46
C PHE A 525 -32.38 -8.76 13.68
N GLU A 526 -31.67 -8.47 14.76
CA GLU A 526 -31.71 -9.29 15.98
C GLU A 526 -33.11 -9.39 16.57
N GLU A 527 -33.86 -8.31 16.52
CA GLU A 527 -35.24 -8.29 16.99
C GLU A 527 -36.13 -9.22 16.15
N TYR A 528 -36.04 -9.11 14.82
CA TYR A 528 -36.83 -9.95 13.91
C TYR A 528 -36.39 -11.40 13.94
N TYR A 529 -35.09 -11.65 14.11
CA TYR A 529 -34.55 -13.00 14.31
C TYR A 529 -35.16 -13.67 15.54
N ILE A 530 -35.19 -12.97 16.67
CA ILE A 530 -35.82 -13.47 17.91
C ILE A 530 -37.33 -13.71 17.74
N LYS A 531 -38.03 -12.84 16.98
CA LYS A 531 -39.46 -12.99 16.72
C LYS A 531 -39.74 -14.23 15.86
N ALA A 532 -38.97 -14.43 14.77
CA ALA A 532 -39.09 -15.60 13.92
C ALA A 532 -38.73 -16.91 14.66
N ASP A 533 -37.70 -16.90 15.51
CA ASP A 533 -37.33 -18.07 16.35
C ASP A 533 -38.44 -18.42 17.35
N LYS A 534 -39.06 -17.43 17.98
CA LYS A 534 -40.23 -17.65 18.88
C LYS A 534 -41.41 -18.28 18.13
N ALA A 535 -41.68 -17.82 16.93
CA ALA A 535 -42.74 -18.39 16.09
C ALA A 535 -42.42 -19.85 15.72
N LEU A 536 -41.17 -20.15 15.34
CA LEU A 536 -40.72 -21.51 15.09
C LEU A 536 -40.84 -22.40 16.33
N TYR A 537 -40.44 -21.90 17.48
CA TYR A 537 -40.54 -22.64 18.75
C TYR A 537 -42.01 -23.00 19.08
N TYR A 538 -42.94 -22.06 18.86
CA TYR A 538 -44.37 -22.34 19.00
C TYR A 538 -44.82 -23.47 18.07
N VAL A 539 -44.41 -23.48 16.79
CA VAL A 539 -44.74 -24.54 15.84
C VAL A 539 -44.21 -25.89 16.32
N LYS A 540 -42.98 -25.94 16.81
CA LYS A 540 -42.36 -27.19 17.32
C LYS A 540 -43.09 -27.77 18.52
N GLN A 541 -43.67 -26.92 19.41
CA GLN A 541 -44.47 -27.35 20.54
C GLN A 541 -45.90 -27.83 20.17
N ASN A 542 -46.45 -27.28 19.11
CA ASN A 542 -47.85 -27.51 18.70
C ASN A 542 -48.01 -28.50 17.53
N GLY A 543 -47.15 -29.54 17.46
CA GLY A 543 -47.32 -30.66 16.53
C GLY A 543 -46.38 -30.69 15.35
N LYS A 544 -45.50 -29.69 15.16
CA LYS A 544 -44.53 -29.60 14.05
C LYS A 544 -45.21 -29.56 12.68
N ASN A 545 -44.44 -29.72 11.60
CA ASN A 545 -44.92 -29.79 10.20
C ASN A 545 -45.91 -28.67 9.84
N SER A 546 -45.61 -27.44 10.22
CA SER A 546 -46.47 -26.28 10.07
C SER A 546 -45.65 -25.01 10.05
N TYR A 547 -46.28 -23.87 9.79
CA TYR A 547 -45.68 -22.56 9.90
C TYR A 547 -46.59 -21.61 10.72
N ARG A 548 -45.97 -20.55 11.31
CA ARG A 548 -46.69 -19.52 12.05
C ARG A 548 -45.99 -18.18 11.87
N PHE A 549 -46.82 -17.12 11.72
CA PHE A 549 -46.34 -15.74 11.83
C PHE A 549 -46.24 -15.30 13.30
N TYR A 550 -45.22 -14.53 13.64
CA TYR A 550 -45.05 -13.99 14.98
C TYR A 550 -46.21 -13.04 15.33
N GLU A 551 -46.67 -12.25 14.39
CA GLU A 551 -47.77 -11.30 14.52
C GLU A 551 -49.06 -11.99 14.98
N GLU A 552 -49.38 -13.19 14.48
CA GLU A 552 -50.52 -14.00 14.92
C GLU A 552 -50.39 -14.43 16.38
N LEU A 553 -49.17 -14.56 16.94
CA LEU A 553 -48.94 -14.90 18.32
C LEU A 553 -49.13 -13.68 19.23
N GLU A 554 -48.78 -12.48 18.77
CA GLU A 554 -49.01 -11.24 19.52
C GLU A 554 -50.52 -10.94 19.65
N GLU A 555 -51.32 -11.16 18.59
CA GLU A 555 -52.78 -10.96 18.64
C GLU A 555 -53.47 -11.90 19.61
N GLN A 556 -53.00 -13.14 19.74
CA GLN A 556 -53.53 -14.11 20.70
C GLN A 556 -53.11 -13.81 22.16
N GLN A 557 -52.02 -13.08 22.40
CA GLN A 557 -51.51 -12.70 23.72
C GLN A 557 -52.13 -11.42 24.27
N THR A 558 -52.75 -10.59 23.43
CA THR A 558 -53.43 -9.36 23.86
C THR A 558 -54.72 -9.63 24.59
N ASP A 559 -55.32 -10.83 24.47
CA ASP A 559 -56.60 -11.20 25.11
C ASP A 559 -56.47 -12.01 26.42
N ALA A 560 -55.28 -12.36 26.87
CA ALA A 560 -55.13 -13.13 28.12
C ALA A 560 -53.84 -12.75 28.87
N GLN A 561 -54.02 -12.03 29.92
CA GLN A 561 -53.37 -12.06 31.23
C GLN A 561 -52.25 -13.13 31.41
N ASP A 562 -51.00 -12.91 30.92
CA ASP A 562 -49.93 -13.87 31.19
C ASP A 562 -48.48 -13.30 31.24
N ARG A 563 -48.31 -12.27 32.05
CA ARG A 563 -46.95 -11.94 32.56
C ARG A 563 -46.45 -12.90 33.64
N LYS A 564 -47.29 -13.85 34.06
CA LYS A 564 -46.92 -14.84 35.10
C LYS A 564 -46.37 -16.14 34.54
N ASN A 565 -46.77 -16.55 33.35
CA ASN A 565 -46.41 -17.87 32.81
C ASN A 565 -44.98 -17.98 32.26
N ASP A 566 -44.35 -16.91 31.75
CA ASP A 566 -43.00 -17.00 31.23
C ASP A 566 -41.95 -17.36 32.29
N LEU A 567 -42.17 -16.88 33.51
CA LEU A 567 -41.31 -17.25 34.67
C LEU A 567 -41.61 -18.67 35.19
N GLU A 568 -42.86 -19.11 35.13
CA GLU A 568 -43.29 -20.45 35.57
C GLU A 568 -42.90 -21.55 34.56
N VAL A 569 -42.91 -21.26 33.25
CA VAL A 569 -42.45 -22.20 32.20
C VAL A 569 -40.94 -22.40 32.23
N ILE A 570 -40.18 -21.33 32.41
CA ILE A 570 -38.72 -21.42 32.57
C ILE A 570 -38.36 -22.06 33.91
N ALA A 571 -39.03 -21.72 34.98
CA ALA A 571 -38.86 -22.37 36.26
C ALA A 571 -39.29 -23.84 36.23
N GLY A 572 -40.35 -24.19 35.48
CA GLY A 572 -40.79 -25.56 35.25
C GLY A 572 -39.78 -26.40 34.48
N ALA A 573 -39.24 -25.87 33.41
CA ALA A 573 -38.19 -26.53 32.63
C ALA A 573 -36.87 -26.72 33.40
N LEU A 574 -36.58 -25.80 34.32
CA LEU A 574 -35.44 -25.92 35.24
C LEU A 574 -35.74 -26.88 36.43
N LEU A 575 -37.00 -27.05 36.81
CA LEU A 575 -37.43 -27.92 37.92
C LEU A 575 -37.66 -29.37 37.50
N GLU A 576 -38.00 -29.67 36.25
CA GLU A 576 -38.15 -31.05 35.74
C GLU A 576 -36.83 -31.83 35.62
N SER A 577 -35.69 -31.16 35.70
CA SER A 577 -34.35 -31.79 35.61
C SER A 577 -33.77 -32.25 36.96
N GLY A 578 -34.54 -32.30 38.02
CA GLY A 578 -34.08 -32.80 39.33
C GLY A 578 -33.20 -31.83 40.11
N ILE A 579 -33.07 -32.04 41.43
CA ILE A 579 -32.29 -31.18 42.34
C ILE A 579 -30.81 -31.23 41.91
N TYR A 580 -30.40 -30.20 41.18
CA TYR A 580 -28.97 -30.02 40.83
C TYR A 580 -28.22 -29.45 42.05
N THR A 581 -27.24 -30.19 42.50
CA THR A 581 -26.33 -29.80 43.60
C THR A 581 -24.98 -29.36 43.09
N GLY A 582 -24.89 -28.68 41.91
CA GLY A 582 -23.62 -28.27 41.29
C GLY A 582 -23.81 -27.18 40.24
N ALA A 583 -22.76 -26.91 39.46
CA ALA A 583 -22.80 -25.98 38.32
C ALA A 583 -23.60 -26.58 37.16
N LEU A 584 -24.43 -25.78 36.55
CA LEU A 584 -25.19 -26.16 35.36
C LEU A 584 -24.24 -26.18 34.15
N ASN A 585 -24.04 -27.36 33.54
CA ASN A 585 -23.26 -27.53 32.35
C ASN A 585 -24.18 -27.46 31.12
N LEU A 586 -23.98 -26.45 30.27
CA LEU A 586 -24.79 -26.19 29.10
C LEU A 586 -23.96 -26.31 27.83
N ASP A 587 -24.61 -26.61 26.72
CA ASP A 587 -23.97 -26.40 25.43
C ASP A 587 -23.85 -24.88 25.11
N TYR A 588 -23.10 -24.54 24.05
CA TYR A 588 -22.87 -23.13 23.68
C TYR A 588 -24.16 -22.36 23.43
N ARG A 589 -25.17 -22.97 22.81
CA ARG A 589 -26.43 -22.32 22.46
C ARG A 589 -27.25 -22.05 23.70
N GLU A 590 -27.32 -23.02 24.56
CA GLU A 590 -28.04 -22.92 25.86
C GLU A 590 -27.35 -21.90 26.76
N PHE A 591 -26.02 -21.93 26.83
CA PHE A 591 -25.26 -20.95 27.59
C PHE A 591 -25.42 -19.53 27.02
N ALA A 592 -25.37 -19.33 25.70
CA ALA A 592 -25.53 -18.01 25.09
C ALA A 592 -26.94 -17.42 25.36
N ARG A 593 -27.98 -18.26 25.27
CA ARG A 593 -29.37 -17.85 25.60
C ARG A 593 -29.50 -17.47 27.06
N LEU A 594 -28.96 -18.29 27.97
CA LEU A 594 -29.01 -18.02 29.39
C LEU A 594 -28.18 -16.79 29.77
N TYR A 595 -27.01 -16.59 29.14
CA TYR A 595 -26.17 -15.43 29.35
C TYR A 595 -26.88 -14.13 28.93
N GLN A 596 -27.51 -14.11 27.75
CA GLN A 596 -28.31 -12.96 27.30
C GLN A 596 -29.46 -12.67 28.24
N TYR A 597 -30.16 -13.69 28.71
CA TYR A 597 -31.25 -13.56 29.67
C TYR A 597 -30.75 -12.99 31.01
N VAL A 598 -29.69 -13.56 31.57
CA VAL A 598 -29.10 -13.12 32.85
C VAL A 598 -28.51 -11.71 32.73
N SER A 599 -27.89 -11.35 31.58
CA SER A 599 -27.41 -10.00 31.34
C SER A 599 -28.54 -8.98 31.29
N SER A 600 -29.65 -9.30 30.63
CA SER A 600 -30.83 -8.43 30.57
C SER A 600 -31.52 -8.26 31.94
N LEU A 601 -31.53 -9.32 32.75
CA LEU A 601 -31.98 -9.24 34.15
C LEU A 601 -31.02 -8.41 35.00
N GLY A 602 -29.70 -8.58 34.79
CA GLY A 602 -28.67 -7.80 35.48
C GLY A 602 -28.81 -6.29 35.24
N GLU A 603 -29.07 -5.89 33.99
CA GLU A 603 -29.36 -4.49 33.65
C GLU A 603 -30.67 -3.99 34.27
N ARG A 604 -31.74 -4.79 34.24
CA ARG A 604 -33.06 -4.41 34.74
C ARG A 604 -33.11 -4.29 36.26
N TYR A 605 -32.40 -5.17 36.98
CA TYR A 605 -32.44 -5.23 38.47
C TYR A 605 -31.14 -4.78 39.13
N ARG A 606 -30.17 -4.21 38.35
CA ARG A 606 -28.86 -3.74 38.83
C ARG A 606 -28.03 -4.82 39.57
N HIS A 607 -28.22 -6.09 39.26
CA HIS A 607 -27.36 -7.16 39.73
C HIS A 607 -26.11 -7.30 38.86
N ARG A 608 -24.96 -7.51 39.48
CA ARG A 608 -23.70 -7.70 38.77
C ARG A 608 -23.49 -9.19 38.52
N CYS A 609 -23.39 -9.57 37.23
CA CYS A 609 -22.97 -10.89 36.79
C CYS A 609 -21.55 -10.84 36.26
N TYR A 610 -20.77 -11.87 36.52
CA TYR A 610 -19.40 -11.98 36.08
C TYR A 610 -19.25 -13.16 35.13
N LEU A 611 -18.66 -12.93 33.97
CA LEU A 611 -18.23 -13.98 33.03
C LEU A 611 -16.76 -14.30 33.33
N VAL A 612 -16.46 -15.55 33.66
CA VAL A 612 -15.10 -16.00 33.95
C VAL A 612 -14.70 -16.99 32.84
N LEU A 613 -13.65 -16.64 32.07
CA LEU A 613 -13.05 -17.51 31.08
C LEU A 613 -11.85 -18.23 31.70
N VAL A 614 -11.90 -19.56 31.73
CA VAL A 614 -10.77 -20.38 32.17
C VAL A 614 -10.17 -21.06 30.97
N THR A 615 -8.89 -20.78 30.69
CA THR A 615 -8.16 -21.40 29.59
C THR A 615 -7.07 -22.32 30.15
N MET A 616 -6.97 -23.52 29.62
CA MET A 616 -5.88 -24.45 29.95
C MET A 616 -4.93 -24.57 28.76
N GLY A 617 -3.63 -24.38 29.00
CA GLY A 617 -2.58 -24.54 28.00
C GLY A 617 -2.02 -25.96 28.02
N ALA A 618 -2.01 -26.65 26.87
CA ALA A 618 -1.41 -27.97 26.74
C ALA A 618 0.10 -27.88 26.44
N LYS A 619 0.90 -28.65 27.18
CA LYS A 619 2.25 -29.04 26.76
C LYS A 619 2.19 -30.44 26.14
N SER A 620 2.22 -30.51 24.83
CA SER A 620 2.72 -31.60 23.94
C SER A 620 2.16 -33.03 23.94
N ASP A 621 1.03 -33.39 24.55
CA ASP A 621 0.48 -34.76 24.34
C ASP A 621 -1.06 -34.76 24.33
N GLN A 622 -1.66 -35.12 23.17
CA GLN A 622 -3.11 -35.01 22.94
C GLN A 622 -3.97 -35.99 23.72
N THR A 623 -3.45 -37.16 24.08
CA THR A 623 -4.20 -38.19 24.78
C THR A 623 -4.37 -37.91 26.29
N MET A 624 -3.40 -37.24 26.91
CA MET A 624 -3.48 -36.80 28.28
C MET A 624 -4.37 -35.53 28.49
N TYR A 625 -4.70 -34.84 27.41
CA TYR A 625 -5.41 -33.57 27.46
C TYR A 625 -6.88 -33.77 27.85
N ILE A 626 -7.54 -34.77 27.32
CA ILE A 626 -8.96 -35.09 27.60
C ILE A 626 -9.14 -35.47 29.07
N ASP A 627 -8.30 -36.35 29.61
CA ASP A 627 -8.35 -36.79 31.03
C ASP A 627 -8.11 -35.61 32.02
N HIS A 628 -7.32 -34.60 31.59
CA HIS A 628 -7.08 -33.42 32.44
C HIS A 628 -8.23 -32.42 32.39
N ILE A 629 -8.94 -32.33 31.26
CA ILE A 629 -10.15 -31.51 31.16
C ILE A 629 -11.25 -32.06 32.06
N ASP A 630 -11.49 -33.38 32.02
CA ASP A 630 -12.50 -34.03 32.83
C ASP A 630 -12.21 -33.85 34.33
N LYS A 631 -10.96 -34.01 34.76
CA LYS A 631 -10.53 -33.75 36.13
C LYS A 631 -10.66 -32.28 36.55
N ALA A 632 -10.32 -31.36 35.65
CA ALA A 632 -10.48 -29.91 35.92
C ALA A 632 -11.94 -29.52 36.01
N MET A 633 -12.80 -30.10 35.15
CA MET A 633 -14.25 -29.93 35.24
C MET A 633 -14.81 -30.47 36.56
N GLU A 634 -14.43 -31.66 36.98
CA GLU A 634 -14.83 -32.24 38.26
C GLU A 634 -14.37 -31.39 39.47
N CYS A 635 -13.16 -30.81 39.39
CA CYS A 635 -12.67 -29.89 40.41
C CYS A 635 -13.45 -28.56 40.41
N MET A 636 -13.79 -28.03 39.23
CA MET A 636 -14.59 -26.80 39.12
C MET A 636 -16.03 -27.03 39.60
N GLU A 637 -16.67 -28.14 39.23
CA GLU A 637 -17.99 -28.50 39.69
C GLU A 637 -18.08 -28.59 41.23
N LYS A 638 -17.05 -29.10 41.89
CA LYS A 638 -16.95 -29.17 43.35
C LYS A 638 -16.68 -27.82 44.03
N ALA A 639 -16.04 -26.89 43.33
CA ALA A 639 -15.63 -25.59 43.87
C ALA A 639 -16.65 -24.47 43.64
N ILE A 640 -17.61 -24.65 42.75
CA ILE A 640 -18.54 -23.62 42.31
C ILE A 640 -19.85 -23.71 43.07
N ARG A 641 -20.37 -22.56 43.53
CA ARG A 641 -21.64 -22.47 44.30
C ARG A 641 -22.86 -22.68 43.41
N GLN A 642 -23.97 -23.15 44.03
CA GLN A 642 -25.29 -23.19 43.39
C GLN A 642 -25.66 -21.84 42.79
N ASN A 643 -25.81 -21.55 41.60
CA ASN A 643 -26.09 -20.34 40.83
C ASN A 643 -24.98 -19.95 39.84
N THR A 644 -24.06 -20.84 39.57
CA THR A 644 -23.05 -20.62 38.53
C THR A 644 -23.35 -21.50 37.30
N VAL A 645 -23.25 -20.92 36.12
CA VAL A 645 -23.44 -21.62 34.84
C VAL A 645 -22.10 -21.72 34.16
N SER A 646 -21.71 -22.92 33.76
CA SER A 646 -20.47 -23.17 33.03
C SER A 646 -20.72 -23.66 31.60
N TYR A 647 -19.80 -23.33 30.71
CA TYR A 647 -19.78 -23.76 29.31
C TYR A 647 -18.37 -24.18 28.92
N THR A 648 -18.25 -25.31 28.25
CA THR A 648 -16.97 -25.78 27.69
C THR A 648 -16.96 -25.76 26.18
N HIS A 649 -15.94 -25.12 25.59
CA HIS A 649 -15.68 -25.13 24.17
C HIS A 649 -14.31 -25.76 23.91
N LEU A 650 -14.28 -26.89 23.23
CA LEU A 650 -13.07 -27.54 22.76
C LEU A 650 -12.75 -26.99 21.35
N THR A 651 -11.79 -26.08 21.25
CA THR A 651 -11.13 -25.79 19.98
C THR A 651 -9.93 -26.74 19.85
N LEU A 652 -10.01 -27.70 18.95
CA LEU A 652 -8.84 -28.45 18.52
C LEU A 652 -7.88 -27.46 17.78
N PRO A 653 -6.58 -27.42 18.13
CA PRO A 653 -5.65 -26.62 17.38
C PRO A 653 -5.60 -27.15 15.95
N THR A 654 -5.97 -26.32 15.00
CA THR A 654 -5.71 -26.55 13.57
C THR A 654 -4.20 -26.67 13.42
N ILE A 655 -3.73 -27.87 13.08
CA ILE A 655 -2.33 -28.11 12.71
C ILE A 655 -2.09 -27.35 11.42
N ALA A 656 -1.21 -26.34 11.48
CA ALA A 656 -0.75 -25.59 10.32
C ALA A 656 0.28 -26.40 9.55
#